data_9c6f84ee55bcc5aff586435a6ef98ef9
#
_entry.id   9c6f84ee55bcc5aff586435a6ef98ef9
#
_cell.length_a   1.000
_cell.length_b   1.000
_cell.length_c   1.000
_cell.angle_alpha   90.00
_cell.angle_beta   90.00
_cell.angle_gamma   90.00
#
_symmetry.space_group_name_H-M   'P 1'
#
loop_
_entity.id
_entity.type
_entity.pdbx_description
1 polymer ?
#
loop_
_entity_poly.entity_id
_entity_poly.type
_entity_poly.pdbx_seq_one_letter_code
_entity_poly.pdbx_strand_id
1 'polypeptide(L)'
;MLERIAAMHIPTAPLLLALAALAIFLAPAAAAGENAAATGGSDDAVGTYLVVVCRANGPKEGGEKLREWHASLLASLLNTSAGTILEEARSPDGGGQLVYSYQHVVSGFAARLTTQQLDELRKLNWCVDAIPDVDYRLRTTFTPALLGVNTPKTGMWAAAGSMGEGIIVAVLDNGIDPRHVSYADDGMPPPPAKWRGKCEFGGAPCNKKLIGGRSQTAGEHGTHTSSTAVGSFVSNVQMFRSNVGTASGMAPRAHLASYEVCFEDTCPSTKQLIAIEQGAFVDGVDVISISAGDDTQKPFYKDLTAVGSFSAVMSGVFVSTSAGNSGPDLGTVTNCAPWVLTVAASTMTRRVISTVKLSNGLVFQGEANRRYKALKATTIVYVPGVFEDGALKAVDVRGKIVFCDRSEGPTMRGEMVRAAGGVGIIMFNDETEGAATWAMGNMTIAAARVSQADGAKIMAYVKSTANPTASLYFTGVVLDPAFQPAIAQYSSRGPCNMSNLGVLKPDITGPGTNIIAAVPGGSAGAPSRTFDMLSGTSMSAPHLSGIAAVLKRARPGWSPSAIRSAMMTTADVTHPDGTPITDEITGKPATHLLMGSGMVNPTKALDPGLIYDLTTNDYLRYICGLGYNDSFVNDIIAQPLRNASCATSVKIEGKDLNYPSFLVTLTPAAPVVEVKRTVTNIGEAVSVYTAEVVAPKTVAVEVVPPRLQFSTVNQKMDFTVRFRRVANPVNGTVEGSLRWVSGKYSVRSPIVVLDGTLKLV
;
A
#
# COMPACT_ATOMS: atom_id res chain seq x y z
N MET A 1 36.17 -9.45 -58.12
CA MET A 1 35.70 -10.19 -56.98
C MET A 1 34.20 -9.92 -56.79
N LEU A 2 33.46 -9.81 -57.92
CA LEU A 2 32.04 -9.44 -58.00
C LEU A 2 31.29 -10.36 -59.02
N GLU A 3 31.77 -11.58 -59.22
CA GLU A 3 31.18 -12.52 -60.17
C GLU A 3 31.13 -13.97 -59.61
N ARG A 4 30.67 -14.16 -58.37
CA ARG A 4 30.30 -15.51 -57.86
C ARG A 4 29.33 -15.47 -56.72
N ILE A 5 28.15 -14.80 -56.89
CA ILE A 5 26.98 -15.02 -56.04
C ILE A 5 25.71 -14.93 -56.94
N ALA A 6 25.59 -15.89 -57.82
CA ALA A 6 24.37 -16.09 -58.59
C ALA A 6 24.12 -17.59 -58.68
N ALA A 7 23.60 -18.20 -57.60
CA ALA A 7 22.89 -19.47 -57.58
C ALA A 7 22.60 -19.93 -56.11
N MET A 8 21.67 -19.25 -55.45
CA MET A 8 20.91 -19.85 -54.35
C MET A 8 19.49 -19.30 -54.38
N HIS A 9 18.60 -20.10 -54.94
CA HIS A 9 17.16 -19.86 -54.87
C HIS A 9 16.72 -20.01 -53.40
N ILE A 10 16.49 -18.89 -52.71
CA ILE A 10 15.79 -18.84 -51.43
C ILE A 10 14.35 -18.40 -51.74
N PRO A 11 13.34 -19.14 -51.35
CA PRO A 11 11.94 -18.75 -51.59
C PRO A 11 11.62 -17.48 -50.79
N THR A 12 11.17 -16.43 -51.44
CA THR A 12 10.93 -15.09 -50.94
C THR A 12 9.71 -14.95 -50.00
N ALA A 13 8.89 -15.97 -49.84
CA ALA A 13 7.68 -15.94 -49.05
C ALA A 13 7.88 -15.84 -47.52
N PRO A 14 8.86 -16.52 -46.88
CA PRO A 14 9.05 -16.37 -45.43
C PRO A 14 9.73 -15.06 -45.05
N LEU A 15 10.43 -14.37 -45.94
CA LEU A 15 11.11 -13.12 -45.64
C LEU A 15 10.16 -11.92 -45.61
N LEU A 16 9.11 -11.94 -46.41
CA LEU A 16 8.07 -10.90 -46.41
C LEU A 16 7.16 -10.99 -45.14
N LEU A 17 6.89 -12.21 -44.67
CA LEU A 17 6.16 -12.42 -43.41
C LEU A 17 7.00 -12.04 -42.19
N ALA A 18 8.30 -12.28 -42.23
CA ALA A 18 9.20 -11.84 -41.10
C ALA A 18 9.39 -10.33 -41.09
N LEU A 19 9.42 -9.65 -42.23
CA LEU A 19 9.48 -8.19 -42.31
C LEU A 19 8.14 -7.54 -41.95
N ALA A 20 7.00 -8.14 -42.23
CA ALA A 20 5.70 -7.68 -41.79
C ALA A 20 5.50 -7.86 -40.27
N ALA A 21 6.00 -8.97 -39.69
CA ALA A 21 6.01 -9.17 -38.25
C ALA A 21 6.95 -8.19 -37.54
N LEU A 22 8.11 -7.88 -38.13
CA LEU A 22 9.05 -6.90 -37.56
C LEU A 22 8.55 -5.45 -37.67
N ALA A 23 7.73 -5.13 -38.66
CA ALA A 23 7.10 -3.80 -38.78
C ALA A 23 5.95 -3.60 -37.80
N ILE A 24 5.34 -4.66 -37.26
CA ILE A 24 4.32 -4.61 -36.22
C ILE A 24 4.98 -4.43 -34.82
N PHE A 25 6.25 -4.85 -34.66
CA PHE A 25 7.01 -4.68 -33.43
C PHE A 25 7.88 -3.41 -33.37
N LEU A 26 7.93 -2.60 -34.45
CA LEU A 26 8.68 -1.35 -34.53
C LEU A 26 7.80 -0.10 -34.63
N ALA A 27 6.52 -0.20 -34.27
CA ALA A 27 5.73 0.98 -33.95
C ALA A 27 6.28 1.59 -32.65
N PRO A 28 6.67 2.88 -32.63
CA PRO A 28 7.22 3.47 -31.43
C PRO A 28 6.16 3.41 -30.33
N ALA A 29 6.57 2.96 -29.16
CA ALA A 29 5.85 3.14 -27.90
C ALA A 29 5.85 4.64 -27.52
N ALA A 30 5.19 5.44 -28.33
CA ALA A 30 4.81 6.82 -28.01
C ALA A 30 3.30 6.82 -27.96
N ALA A 31 2.75 7.03 -26.76
CA ALA A 31 1.35 7.17 -26.43
C ALA A 31 0.72 6.00 -25.64
N ALA A 32 1.33 5.66 -24.50
CA ALA A 32 0.58 5.07 -23.40
C ALA A 32 0.47 6.12 -22.27
N GLY A 33 0.21 7.36 -22.64
CA GLY A 33 0.09 8.50 -21.75
C GLY A 33 -1.13 9.37 -22.04
N GLU A 34 -2.00 8.95 -22.95
CA GLU A 34 -3.19 9.73 -23.34
C GLU A 34 -4.35 8.82 -23.75
N ASN A 35 -4.84 8.00 -22.83
CA ASN A 35 -6.13 7.34 -23.04
C ASN A 35 -7.01 7.40 -21.77
N ALA A 36 -7.14 8.60 -21.26
CA ALA A 36 -8.28 9.00 -20.44
C ALA A 36 -8.94 10.22 -21.07
N ALA A 37 -9.14 10.23 -22.39
CA ALA A 37 -9.99 11.21 -23.04
C ALA A 37 -10.09 10.90 -24.54
N ALA A 38 -10.90 9.95 -24.91
CA ALA A 38 -11.45 9.85 -26.26
C ALA A 38 -12.74 9.03 -26.28
N THR A 39 -13.63 9.30 -25.33
CA THR A 39 -15.04 9.35 -25.61
C THR A 39 -15.30 10.82 -25.92
N GLY A 40 -15.83 11.15 -27.10
CA GLY A 40 -16.18 12.52 -27.49
C GLY A 40 -17.06 13.17 -26.43
N GLY A 41 -16.42 13.76 -25.41
CA GLY A 41 -17.02 14.57 -24.38
C GLY A 41 -17.22 15.94 -24.98
N SER A 42 -18.44 16.45 -24.89
CA SER A 42 -18.78 17.85 -25.11
C SER A 42 -17.80 18.76 -24.33
N ASP A 43 -17.51 19.93 -24.86
CA ASP A 43 -16.70 21.01 -24.20
C ASP A 43 -17.18 21.35 -22.76
N ASP A 44 -18.26 20.77 -22.31
CA ASP A 44 -18.92 20.95 -21.00
C ASP A 44 -18.54 19.94 -19.92
N ALA A 45 -17.59 19.01 -20.16
CA ALA A 45 -17.18 18.04 -19.13
C ALA A 45 -16.53 18.78 -17.94
N VAL A 46 -17.14 18.68 -16.75
CA VAL A 46 -16.66 19.30 -15.50
C VAL A 46 -15.81 18.32 -14.74
N GLY A 47 -14.54 18.67 -14.45
CA GLY A 47 -13.63 17.92 -13.59
C GLY A 47 -13.28 18.69 -12.32
N THR A 48 -12.84 17.98 -11.29
CA THR A 48 -12.28 18.59 -10.07
C THR A 48 -10.76 18.70 -10.20
N TYR A 49 -10.21 19.85 -9.82
CA TYR A 49 -8.78 20.14 -9.90
C TYR A 49 -8.29 20.79 -8.61
N LEU A 50 -7.08 20.39 -8.16
CA LEU A 50 -6.30 21.20 -7.22
C LEU A 50 -5.64 22.32 -8.00
N VAL A 51 -6.03 23.55 -7.73
CA VAL A 51 -5.42 24.76 -8.29
C VAL A 51 -4.35 25.24 -7.32
N VAL A 52 -3.10 25.17 -7.74
CA VAL A 52 -1.95 25.64 -6.97
C VAL A 52 -1.70 27.12 -7.32
N VAL A 53 -1.61 27.96 -6.30
CA VAL A 53 -1.48 29.41 -6.49
C VAL A 53 -0.17 29.95 -5.91
N CYS A 54 0.40 30.97 -6.56
CA CYS A 54 1.57 31.66 -6.03
C CYS A 54 1.18 32.48 -4.79
N ARG A 55 1.67 32.06 -3.63
CA ARG A 55 1.31 32.63 -2.33
C ARG A 55 1.87 34.03 -2.09
N ALA A 56 2.87 34.47 -2.84
CA ALA A 56 3.45 35.80 -2.70
C ALA A 56 2.41 36.92 -2.84
N ASN A 57 1.30 36.67 -3.55
CA ASN A 57 0.22 37.60 -3.83
C ASN A 57 -0.99 37.41 -2.89
N GLY A 58 -0.96 36.49 -1.95
CA GLY A 58 -2.09 36.16 -1.07
C GLY A 58 -2.00 36.77 0.33
N PRO A 59 -3.12 36.68 1.09
CA PRO A 59 -3.15 37.18 2.47
C PRO A 59 -2.19 36.38 3.35
N LYS A 60 -1.52 37.07 4.28
CA LYS A 60 -0.65 36.44 5.30
C LYS A 60 -1.46 35.67 6.35
N GLU A 61 -2.73 36.05 6.53
CA GLU A 61 -3.66 35.45 7.47
C GLU A 61 -4.42 34.30 6.80
N GLY A 62 -4.69 33.24 7.57
CA GLY A 62 -5.49 32.09 7.13
C GLY A 62 -7.01 32.30 7.33
N GLY A 63 -7.76 31.20 7.31
CA GLY A 63 -9.18 31.18 7.59
C GLY A 63 -10.04 31.84 6.50
N GLU A 64 -11.05 32.61 6.91
CA GLU A 64 -12.03 33.20 5.99
C GLU A 64 -11.40 34.16 4.98
N LYS A 65 -10.41 34.97 5.37
CA LYS A 65 -9.70 35.87 4.45
C LYS A 65 -8.99 35.14 3.30
N LEU A 66 -8.40 33.99 3.59
CA LEU A 66 -7.78 33.15 2.57
C LEU A 66 -8.83 32.55 1.63
N ARG A 67 -9.96 32.11 2.18
CA ARG A 67 -11.09 31.58 1.41
C ARG A 67 -11.71 32.65 0.49
N GLU A 68 -11.90 33.85 1.01
CA GLU A 68 -12.36 35.01 0.21
C GLU A 68 -11.39 35.34 -0.93
N TRP A 69 -10.09 35.29 -0.66
CA TRP A 69 -9.07 35.50 -1.68
C TRP A 69 -9.10 34.40 -2.75
N HIS A 70 -9.17 33.12 -2.39
CA HIS A 70 -9.33 32.02 -3.35
C HIS A 70 -10.62 32.15 -4.16
N ALA A 71 -11.72 32.55 -3.54
CA ALA A 71 -12.98 32.82 -4.23
C ALA A 71 -12.85 33.99 -5.22
N SER A 72 -12.09 35.04 -4.87
CA SER A 72 -11.85 36.17 -5.79
C SER A 72 -11.01 35.78 -7.00
N LEU A 73 -10.02 34.89 -6.82
CA LEU A 73 -9.22 34.35 -7.93
C LEU A 73 -10.10 33.53 -8.88
N LEU A 74 -10.92 32.64 -8.32
CA LEU A 74 -11.84 31.82 -9.12
C LEU A 74 -12.92 32.66 -9.80
N ALA A 75 -13.46 33.67 -9.12
CA ALA A 75 -14.44 34.61 -9.66
C ALA A 75 -13.89 35.38 -10.86
N SER A 76 -12.61 35.77 -10.83
CA SER A 76 -11.96 36.46 -11.96
C SER A 76 -11.85 35.57 -13.21
N LEU A 77 -11.68 34.26 -13.04
CA LEU A 77 -11.70 33.27 -14.13
C LEU A 77 -13.10 33.09 -14.72
N LEU A 78 -14.12 33.10 -13.85
CA LEU A 78 -15.49 32.74 -14.20
C LEU A 78 -16.39 33.94 -14.55
N ASN A 79 -15.85 35.16 -14.57
CA ASN A 79 -16.57 36.40 -14.77
C ASN A 79 -17.81 36.55 -13.85
N THR A 80 -17.66 36.22 -12.57
CA THR A 80 -18.68 36.29 -11.54
C THR A 80 -18.15 37.02 -10.30
N SER A 81 -18.93 37.09 -9.21
CA SER A 81 -18.50 37.72 -7.96
C SER A 81 -17.97 36.71 -6.97
N ALA A 82 -17.00 37.09 -6.12
CA ALA A 82 -16.49 36.25 -5.05
C ALA A 82 -17.61 35.87 -4.05
N GLY A 83 -18.59 36.74 -3.84
CA GLY A 83 -19.78 36.47 -3.03
C GLY A 83 -20.60 35.29 -3.57
N THR A 84 -20.86 35.28 -4.87
CA THR A 84 -21.58 34.17 -5.54
C THR A 84 -20.83 32.83 -5.34
N ILE A 85 -19.53 32.84 -5.58
CA ILE A 85 -18.69 31.63 -5.37
C ILE A 85 -18.75 31.10 -3.92
N LEU A 86 -18.73 32.02 -2.94
CA LEU A 86 -18.80 31.66 -1.52
C LEU A 86 -20.21 31.18 -1.11
N GLU A 87 -21.27 31.74 -1.67
CA GLU A 87 -22.64 31.28 -1.43
C GLU A 87 -22.87 29.86 -1.98
N GLU A 88 -22.47 29.62 -3.23
CA GLU A 88 -22.55 28.31 -3.86
C GLU A 88 -21.72 27.25 -3.09
N ALA A 89 -20.53 27.61 -2.60
CA ALA A 89 -19.69 26.74 -1.80
C ALA A 89 -20.23 26.41 -0.39
N ARG A 90 -21.26 27.14 0.06
CA ARG A 90 -22.00 26.88 1.31
C ARG A 90 -23.26 26.05 1.10
N SER A 91 -23.64 25.78 -0.14
CA SER A 91 -24.85 24.98 -0.46
C SER A 91 -24.69 23.55 0.08
N PRO A 92 -25.73 22.99 0.73
CA PRO A 92 -25.73 21.61 1.25
C PRO A 92 -25.48 20.55 0.15
N ASP A 93 -25.87 20.87 -1.09
CA ASP A 93 -25.76 19.96 -2.24
C ASP A 93 -24.32 19.82 -2.78
N GLY A 94 -23.37 20.55 -2.20
CA GLY A 94 -21.95 20.48 -2.60
C GLY A 94 -21.69 20.86 -4.07
N GLY A 95 -22.65 21.55 -4.73
CA GLY A 95 -22.62 21.88 -6.16
C GLY A 95 -21.73 23.08 -6.54
N GLY A 96 -21.18 23.80 -5.56
CA GLY A 96 -20.39 25.00 -5.82
C GLY A 96 -19.06 24.72 -6.52
N GLN A 97 -18.59 25.71 -7.28
CA GLN A 97 -17.33 25.61 -8.04
C GLN A 97 -16.10 25.58 -7.14
N LEU A 98 -16.07 26.33 -6.03
CA LEU A 98 -15.02 26.24 -5.01
C LEU A 98 -15.31 25.08 -4.06
N VAL A 99 -14.56 23.99 -4.18
CA VAL A 99 -14.72 22.77 -3.37
C VAL A 99 -14.07 22.91 -1.99
N TYR A 100 -12.80 23.39 -1.94
CA TYR A 100 -12.06 23.56 -0.70
C TYR A 100 -10.93 24.57 -0.83
N SER A 101 -10.60 25.28 0.27
CA SER A 101 -9.51 26.25 0.36
C SER A 101 -8.47 25.74 1.35
N TYR A 102 -7.30 25.30 0.87
CA TYR A 102 -6.24 24.71 1.68
C TYR A 102 -5.46 25.78 2.45
N GLN A 103 -5.13 25.50 3.72
CA GLN A 103 -4.44 26.44 4.60
C GLN A 103 -3.04 26.00 4.99
N HIS A 104 -2.80 24.68 5.12
CA HIS A 104 -1.62 24.12 5.74
C HIS A 104 -0.80 23.20 4.82
N VAL A 105 -1.45 22.39 3.97
CA VAL A 105 -0.78 21.34 3.19
C VAL A 105 -0.31 21.81 1.81
N VAL A 106 -0.99 22.81 1.23
CA VAL A 106 -0.65 23.38 -0.09
C VAL A 106 -1.11 24.83 -0.17
N SER A 107 -0.45 25.64 -0.99
CA SER A 107 -0.92 26.99 -1.34
C SER A 107 -1.87 26.90 -2.52
N GLY A 108 -3.18 26.80 -2.23
CA GLY A 108 -4.16 26.59 -3.30
C GLY A 108 -5.55 26.21 -2.82
N PHE A 109 -6.38 25.84 -3.77
CA PHE A 109 -7.77 25.44 -3.53
C PHE A 109 -8.21 24.34 -4.50
N ALA A 110 -9.21 23.54 -4.12
CA ALA A 110 -9.87 22.61 -5.02
C ALA A 110 -11.08 23.29 -5.68
N ALA A 111 -11.21 23.14 -6.99
CA ALA A 111 -12.31 23.74 -7.77
C ALA A 111 -12.83 22.78 -8.85
N ARG A 112 -14.12 22.90 -9.18
CA ARG A 112 -14.74 22.24 -10.32
C ARG A 112 -14.67 23.15 -11.54
N LEU A 113 -14.04 22.66 -12.60
CA LEU A 113 -13.78 23.44 -13.82
C LEU A 113 -14.14 22.63 -15.06
N THR A 114 -14.64 23.28 -16.09
CA THR A 114 -14.73 22.71 -17.43
C THR A 114 -13.34 22.67 -18.07
N THR A 115 -13.19 21.89 -19.15
CA THR A 115 -11.95 21.83 -19.92
C THR A 115 -11.52 23.22 -20.42
N GLN A 116 -12.47 24.02 -20.90
CA GLN A 116 -12.20 25.39 -21.35
C GLN A 116 -11.72 26.29 -20.21
N GLN A 117 -12.38 26.22 -19.04
CA GLN A 117 -11.98 26.98 -17.85
C GLN A 117 -10.58 26.59 -17.34
N LEU A 118 -10.25 25.31 -17.43
CA LEU A 118 -8.92 24.82 -17.08
C LEU A 118 -7.83 25.39 -18.00
N ASP A 119 -8.09 25.45 -19.30
CA ASP A 119 -7.14 26.02 -20.28
C ASP A 119 -6.95 27.52 -20.08
N GLU A 120 -8.01 28.26 -19.76
CA GLU A 120 -7.90 29.69 -19.40
C GLU A 120 -7.18 29.90 -18.07
N LEU A 121 -7.45 29.03 -17.05
CA LEU A 121 -6.80 29.09 -15.76
C LEU A 121 -5.27 28.95 -15.88
N ARG A 122 -4.80 28.05 -16.71
CA ARG A 122 -3.37 27.78 -16.93
C ARG A 122 -2.60 28.94 -17.56
N LYS A 123 -3.32 29.89 -18.16
CA LYS A 123 -2.73 31.11 -18.75
C LYS A 123 -2.53 32.23 -17.72
N LEU A 124 -3.13 32.09 -16.53
CA LEU A 124 -3.10 33.12 -15.52
C LEU A 124 -1.80 33.09 -14.73
N ASN A 125 -1.17 34.22 -14.53
CA ASN A 125 0.14 34.36 -13.89
C ASN A 125 0.13 34.04 -12.39
N TRP A 126 -1.01 33.94 -11.76
CA TRP A 126 -1.14 33.51 -10.35
C TRP A 126 -1.34 32.00 -10.19
N CYS A 127 -1.66 31.28 -11.27
CA CYS A 127 -1.77 29.84 -11.28
C CYS A 127 -0.39 29.22 -11.50
N VAL A 128 0.09 28.44 -10.52
CA VAL A 128 1.37 27.71 -10.61
C VAL A 128 1.16 26.40 -11.35
N ASP A 129 0.10 25.67 -11.00
CA ASP A 129 -0.31 24.42 -11.66
C ASP A 129 -1.79 24.12 -11.37
N ALA A 130 -2.40 23.29 -12.19
CA ALA A 130 -3.74 22.74 -11.97
C ALA A 130 -3.68 21.22 -12.13
N ILE A 131 -3.71 20.51 -11.00
CA ILE A 131 -3.55 19.06 -10.89
C ILE A 131 -4.93 18.42 -10.91
N PRO A 132 -5.24 17.51 -11.84
CA PRO A 132 -6.52 16.82 -11.84
C PRO A 132 -6.69 15.97 -10.59
N ASP A 133 -7.90 15.93 -10.06
CA ASP A 133 -8.31 14.97 -9.07
C ASP A 133 -8.32 13.58 -9.70
N VAL A 134 -7.73 12.60 -9.01
CA VAL A 134 -7.62 11.23 -9.49
C VAL A 134 -8.22 10.26 -8.49
N ASP A 135 -8.83 9.22 -8.99
CA ASP A 135 -9.47 8.21 -8.18
C ASP A 135 -8.47 7.13 -7.76
N TYR A 136 -8.41 6.84 -6.46
CA TYR A 136 -7.60 5.79 -5.87
C TYR A 136 -8.48 4.59 -5.50
N ARG A 137 -7.92 3.36 -5.46
CA ARG A 137 -8.66 2.11 -5.18
C ARG A 137 -8.30 1.46 -3.83
N LEU A 138 -9.26 0.75 -3.22
CA LEU A 138 -9.23 0.26 -1.82
C LEU A 138 -8.80 -1.21 -1.61
N ARG A 139 -8.30 -1.61 -0.36
CA ARG A 139 -7.70 -2.97 -0.13
C ARG A 139 -7.43 -3.32 1.36
N THR A 140 -7.79 -4.46 1.99
CA THR A 140 -7.69 -4.69 3.46
C THR A 140 -7.35 -6.04 4.13
N THR A 141 -7.02 -6.20 5.43
CA THR A 141 -7.26 -7.05 6.63
C THR A 141 -6.32 -7.59 7.71
N PHE A 142 -6.31 -8.12 8.84
CA PHE A 142 -6.19 -8.68 10.23
C PHE A 142 -4.85 -9.35 10.74
N THR A 143 -4.18 -9.08 12.00
CA THR A 143 -3.36 -10.03 12.81
C THR A 143 -2.50 -9.57 14.02
N PRO A 144 -2.96 -9.35 15.26
CA PRO A 144 -2.09 -9.13 16.43
C PRO A 144 -1.30 -10.35 16.90
N ALA A 145 -1.89 -11.55 16.80
CA ALA A 145 -1.27 -12.77 17.33
C ALA A 145 -0.10 -13.27 16.48
N LEU A 146 -0.18 -13.21 15.16
CA LEU A 146 0.91 -13.62 14.26
C LEU A 146 2.19 -12.80 14.50
N LEU A 147 2.03 -11.50 14.77
CA LEU A 147 3.13 -10.59 15.04
C LEU A 147 3.60 -10.61 16.50
N GLY A 148 3.04 -11.49 17.32
CA GLY A 148 3.41 -11.61 18.73
C GLY A 148 3.12 -10.39 19.59
N VAL A 149 2.27 -9.47 19.11
CA VAL A 149 1.97 -8.20 19.80
C VAL A 149 1.33 -8.45 21.16
N ASN A 150 0.43 -9.43 21.25
CA ASN A 150 -0.33 -9.80 22.43
C ASN A 150 0.28 -10.94 23.26
N THR A 151 1.53 -11.36 22.96
CA THR A 151 2.21 -12.43 23.73
C THR A 151 2.34 -12.01 25.19
N PRO A 152 1.84 -12.82 26.14
CA PRO A 152 1.92 -12.46 27.56
C PRO A 152 3.37 -12.22 28.02
N LYS A 153 3.61 -11.16 28.76
CA LYS A 153 4.90 -10.74 29.33
C LYS A 153 5.98 -10.30 28.34
N THR A 154 5.99 -10.78 27.09
CA THR A 154 7.06 -10.54 26.13
C THR A 154 6.62 -9.84 24.86
N GLY A 155 5.33 -9.82 24.55
CA GLY A 155 4.80 -9.14 23.36
C GLY A 155 4.89 -7.62 23.46
N MET A 156 4.67 -6.95 22.34
CA MET A 156 4.80 -5.49 22.24
C MET A 156 4.00 -4.74 23.31
N TRP A 157 2.74 -5.13 23.57
CA TRP A 157 1.89 -4.43 24.57
C TRP A 157 2.45 -4.53 25.98
N ALA A 158 2.95 -5.70 26.37
CA ALA A 158 3.56 -5.91 27.67
C ALA A 158 4.89 -5.14 27.77
N ALA A 159 5.73 -5.19 26.74
CA ALA A 159 7.02 -4.51 26.72
C ALA A 159 6.89 -2.98 26.67
N ALA A 160 5.87 -2.46 25.98
CA ALA A 160 5.57 -1.04 25.91
C ALA A 160 4.85 -0.52 27.17
N GLY A 161 4.26 -1.40 27.97
CA GLY A 161 3.35 -1.03 29.07
C GLY A 161 2.11 -0.25 28.57
N SER A 162 1.74 -0.43 27.30
CA SER A 162 0.71 0.35 26.63
C SER A 162 0.14 -0.36 25.43
N MET A 163 -1.13 -0.07 25.13
CA MET A 163 -1.85 -0.49 23.93
C MET A 163 -2.25 0.71 23.05
N GLY A 164 -1.53 1.83 23.14
CA GLY A 164 -1.75 3.05 22.36
C GLY A 164 -2.58 4.13 23.07
N GLU A 165 -2.76 4.09 24.38
CA GLU A 165 -3.51 5.07 25.15
C GLU A 165 -3.07 6.51 24.87
N GLY A 166 -4.04 7.41 24.61
CA GLY A 166 -3.78 8.83 24.36
C GLY A 166 -3.21 9.15 22.97
N ILE A 167 -3.04 8.17 22.10
CA ILE A 167 -2.68 8.37 20.70
C ILE A 167 -3.94 8.39 19.85
N ILE A 168 -4.00 9.30 18.88
CA ILE A 168 -5.13 9.45 17.94
C ILE A 168 -4.68 8.95 16.58
N VAL A 169 -5.34 7.93 16.07
CA VAL A 169 -5.12 7.37 14.72
C VAL A 169 -6.24 7.83 13.81
N ALA A 170 -5.88 8.51 12.73
CA ALA A 170 -6.78 8.84 11.64
C ALA A 170 -6.76 7.75 10.58
N VAL A 171 -7.92 7.33 10.11
CA VAL A 171 -8.08 6.42 8.97
C VAL A 171 -8.81 7.17 7.87
N LEU A 172 -8.14 7.26 6.70
CA LEU A 172 -8.65 7.91 5.50
C LEU A 172 -9.12 6.82 4.54
N ASP A 173 -10.43 6.65 4.39
CA ASP A 173 -11.02 5.48 3.74
C ASP A 173 -12.44 5.77 3.19
N ASN A 174 -13.26 4.75 2.92
CA ASN A 174 -14.63 4.87 2.41
C ASN A 174 -15.71 5.03 3.51
N GLY A 175 -15.33 5.51 4.68
CA GLY A 175 -16.23 5.63 5.82
C GLY A 175 -16.18 4.41 6.75
N ILE A 176 -17.00 4.44 7.81
CA ILE A 176 -17.04 3.37 8.82
C ILE A 176 -18.48 3.14 9.31
N ASP A 177 -18.76 1.96 9.85
CA ASP A 177 -19.95 1.73 10.67
C ASP A 177 -19.68 2.18 12.13
N PRO A 178 -20.09 3.37 12.55
CA PRO A 178 -19.74 3.92 13.86
C PRO A 178 -20.37 3.15 15.04
N ARG A 179 -21.34 2.27 14.77
CA ARG A 179 -22.03 1.45 15.77
C ARG A 179 -21.42 0.06 15.93
N HIS A 180 -20.34 -0.24 15.17
CA HIS A 180 -19.72 -1.56 15.27
C HIS A 180 -19.08 -1.76 16.65
N VAL A 181 -19.23 -2.96 17.23
CA VAL A 181 -18.69 -3.29 18.58
C VAL A 181 -17.17 -3.16 18.70
N SER A 182 -16.44 -3.17 17.58
CA SER A 182 -15.00 -2.86 17.56
C SER A 182 -14.69 -1.42 17.97
N TYR A 183 -15.67 -0.55 18.06
CA TYR A 183 -15.51 0.83 18.54
C TYR A 183 -16.13 1.06 19.92
N ALA A 184 -16.40 0.00 20.67
CA ALA A 184 -16.76 0.10 22.06
C ALA A 184 -15.64 0.77 22.87
N ASP A 185 -16.01 1.63 23.80
CA ASP A 185 -15.07 2.48 24.57
C ASP A 185 -14.91 2.07 26.04
N ASP A 186 -15.27 0.82 26.36
CA ASP A 186 -15.17 0.28 27.71
C ASP A 186 -13.75 0.42 28.27
N GLY A 187 -13.63 1.12 29.39
CA GLY A 187 -12.34 1.38 30.03
C GLY A 187 -11.38 2.29 29.25
N MET A 188 -11.83 2.96 28.19
CA MET A 188 -11.02 3.93 27.45
C MET A 188 -10.82 5.23 28.27
N PRO A 189 -9.62 5.83 28.23
CA PRO A 189 -9.42 7.17 28.77
C PRO A 189 -10.22 8.20 27.97
N PRO A 190 -10.45 9.41 28.51
CA PRO A 190 -11.04 10.49 27.73
C PRO A 190 -10.13 10.86 26.54
N PRO A 191 -10.69 11.45 25.45
CA PRO A 191 -9.90 11.96 24.35
C PRO A 191 -8.80 12.93 24.84
N PRO A 192 -7.60 12.90 24.24
CA PRO A 192 -6.52 13.80 24.61
C PRO A 192 -6.92 15.27 24.43
N ALA A 193 -6.44 16.16 25.31
CA ALA A 193 -6.77 17.59 25.29
C ALA A 193 -6.39 18.30 23.99
N LYS A 194 -5.47 17.75 23.19
CA LYS A 194 -5.10 18.25 21.87
C LYS A 194 -6.15 17.97 20.79
N TRP A 195 -7.10 17.04 20.99
CA TRP A 195 -8.15 16.73 20.06
C TRP A 195 -9.10 17.92 19.90
N ARG A 196 -9.30 18.36 18.66
CA ARG A 196 -10.15 19.50 18.30
C ARG A 196 -11.16 19.16 17.21
N GLY A 197 -11.19 17.89 16.79
CA GLY A 197 -12.07 17.44 15.71
C GLY A 197 -13.55 17.35 16.13
N LYS A 198 -14.38 17.12 15.14
CA LYS A 198 -15.84 17.04 15.28
C LYS A 198 -16.35 15.62 15.09
N CYS A 199 -17.58 15.38 15.56
CA CYS A 199 -18.30 14.12 15.37
C CYS A 199 -19.34 14.29 14.26
N GLU A 200 -19.02 13.88 13.03
CA GLU A 200 -19.86 14.05 11.85
C GLU A 200 -20.13 12.66 11.19
N PHE A 201 -20.94 11.82 11.87
CA PHE A 201 -21.25 10.44 11.45
C PHE A 201 -22.75 10.23 11.20
N GLY A 202 -23.41 11.10 10.43
CA GLY A 202 -24.83 10.92 10.06
C GLY A 202 -25.79 10.79 11.26
N GLY A 203 -25.48 11.49 12.38
CA GLY A 203 -26.27 11.44 13.61
C GLY A 203 -25.88 10.32 14.59
N ALA A 204 -24.91 9.46 14.28
CA ALA A 204 -24.38 8.52 15.26
C ALA A 204 -23.44 9.27 16.26
N PRO A 205 -23.57 8.99 17.58
CA PRO A 205 -22.74 9.66 18.57
C PRO A 205 -21.31 9.14 18.54
N CYS A 206 -20.34 10.02 18.79
CA CYS A 206 -18.98 9.64 19.15
C CYS A 206 -18.90 9.17 20.59
N ASN A 207 -17.82 8.46 20.91
CA ASN A 207 -17.49 7.97 22.24
C ASN A 207 -15.98 8.17 22.50
N LYS A 208 -15.45 7.58 23.57
CA LYS A 208 -14.02 7.71 23.87
C LYS A 208 -13.12 6.92 22.93
N LYS A 209 -13.63 5.95 22.18
CA LYS A 209 -12.91 5.17 21.16
C LYS A 209 -12.95 5.89 19.82
N LEU A 210 -14.14 6.05 19.25
CA LEU A 210 -14.39 6.82 18.04
C LEU A 210 -14.67 8.26 18.44
N ILE A 211 -13.60 9.07 18.52
CA ILE A 211 -13.67 10.42 19.08
C ILE A 211 -14.15 11.47 18.11
N GLY A 212 -14.16 11.15 16.80
CA GLY A 212 -14.65 12.05 15.77
C GLY A 212 -14.21 11.67 14.37
N GLY A 213 -14.45 12.59 13.44
CA GLY A 213 -14.19 12.46 12.02
C GLY A 213 -15.37 12.92 11.19
N ARG A 214 -15.29 12.64 9.89
CA ARG A 214 -16.29 13.01 8.87
C ARG A 214 -16.56 11.80 7.99
N SER A 215 -17.69 11.14 8.23
CA SER A 215 -18.12 9.98 7.46
C SER A 215 -19.63 9.94 7.41
N GLN A 216 -20.19 9.79 6.21
CA GLN A 216 -21.63 9.70 5.97
C GLN A 216 -22.05 8.26 5.66
N THR A 217 -21.11 7.40 5.26
CA THR A 217 -21.36 6.04 4.85
C THR A 217 -20.77 5.02 5.82
N ALA A 218 -21.44 3.87 5.92
CA ALA A 218 -20.93 2.70 6.62
C ALA A 218 -20.05 1.87 5.66
N GLY A 219 -18.86 2.38 5.35
CA GLY A 219 -17.93 1.74 4.43
C GLY A 219 -17.40 0.41 4.94
N GLU A 220 -17.45 -0.62 4.12
CA GLU A 220 -16.92 -1.95 4.47
C GLU A 220 -15.42 -1.90 4.69
N HIS A 221 -14.71 -1.31 3.74
CA HIS A 221 -13.27 -1.23 3.74
C HIS A 221 -12.73 -0.38 4.90
N GLY A 222 -13.27 0.81 5.14
CA GLY A 222 -12.84 1.68 6.22
C GLY A 222 -13.20 1.13 7.61
N THR A 223 -14.32 0.42 7.76
CA THR A 223 -14.65 -0.31 9.00
C THR A 223 -13.59 -1.39 9.27
N HIS A 224 -13.17 -2.08 8.21
CA HIS A 224 -12.19 -3.14 8.31
C HIS A 224 -10.78 -2.60 8.62
N THR A 225 -10.29 -1.60 7.91
CA THR A 225 -8.96 -1.00 8.12
C THR A 225 -8.83 -0.33 9.47
N SER A 226 -9.85 0.43 9.90
CA SER A 226 -9.83 1.12 11.19
C SER A 226 -9.88 0.14 12.37
N SER A 227 -10.66 -0.94 12.26
CA SER A 227 -10.67 -1.98 13.28
C SER A 227 -9.37 -2.80 13.31
N THR A 228 -8.70 -2.97 12.17
CA THR A 228 -7.36 -3.56 12.09
C THR A 228 -6.31 -2.70 12.79
N ALA A 229 -6.36 -1.38 12.61
CA ALA A 229 -5.42 -0.47 13.26
C ALA A 229 -5.67 -0.38 14.77
N VAL A 230 -6.92 -0.09 15.17
CA VAL A 230 -7.21 0.32 16.55
C VAL A 230 -8.47 -0.31 17.16
N GLY A 231 -9.11 -1.29 16.53
CA GLY A 231 -10.33 -1.91 17.06
C GLY A 231 -10.19 -2.39 18.50
N SER A 232 -11.20 -2.13 19.34
CA SER A 232 -11.31 -2.64 20.72
C SER A 232 -11.42 -4.17 20.71
N PHE A 233 -11.19 -4.82 21.86
CA PHE A 233 -11.31 -6.28 21.98
C PHE A 233 -12.76 -6.73 21.81
N VAL A 234 -12.99 -7.65 20.89
CA VAL A 234 -14.28 -8.31 20.67
C VAL A 234 -14.10 -9.81 20.79
N SER A 235 -14.63 -10.40 21.85
CA SER A 235 -14.59 -11.85 22.08
C SER A 235 -15.65 -12.59 21.27
N ASN A 236 -15.43 -13.89 21.05
CA ASN A 236 -16.36 -14.80 20.39
C ASN A 236 -16.77 -14.35 18.97
N VAL A 237 -15.78 -13.88 18.19
CA VAL A 237 -16.00 -13.51 16.79
C VAL A 237 -16.40 -14.74 15.99
N GLN A 238 -17.50 -14.61 15.23
CA GLN A 238 -18.06 -15.70 14.43
C GLN A 238 -17.69 -15.52 12.96
N MET A 239 -17.07 -16.56 12.37
CA MET A 239 -16.84 -16.66 10.94
C MET A 239 -17.34 -18.01 10.45
N PHE A 240 -18.10 -18.04 9.36
CA PHE A 240 -18.63 -19.28 8.78
C PHE A 240 -19.39 -20.17 9.80
N ARG A 241 -20.04 -19.58 10.79
CA ARG A 241 -20.72 -20.24 11.93
C ARG A 241 -19.76 -20.97 12.88
N SER A 242 -18.51 -20.59 12.91
CA SER A 242 -17.52 -21.09 13.85
C SER A 242 -16.92 -19.93 14.64
N ASN A 243 -16.66 -20.14 15.92
CA ASN A 243 -15.94 -19.15 16.74
C ASN A 243 -14.46 -19.15 16.33
N VAL A 244 -13.95 -18.01 15.90
CA VAL A 244 -12.55 -17.83 15.48
C VAL A 244 -11.72 -17.09 16.52
N GLY A 245 -12.26 -16.81 17.70
CA GLY A 245 -11.54 -16.24 18.83
C GLY A 245 -11.89 -14.78 19.13
N THR A 246 -10.91 -14.03 19.59
CA THR A 246 -11.02 -12.60 19.92
C THR A 246 -10.36 -11.76 18.84
N ALA A 247 -11.08 -10.80 18.30
CA ALA A 247 -10.54 -9.78 17.41
C ALA A 247 -10.12 -8.56 18.19
N SER A 248 -9.04 -7.90 17.74
CA SER A 248 -8.63 -6.57 18.19
C SER A 248 -7.75 -5.91 17.13
N GLY A 249 -7.64 -4.59 17.18
CA GLY A 249 -6.62 -3.84 16.44
C GLY A 249 -5.23 -3.99 17.07
N MET A 250 -4.22 -3.46 16.38
CA MET A 250 -2.83 -3.43 16.86
C MET A 250 -2.64 -2.47 18.03
N ALA A 251 -3.44 -1.39 18.11
CA ALA A 251 -3.48 -0.43 19.21
C ALA A 251 -4.90 -0.31 19.77
N PRO A 252 -5.41 -1.33 20.49
CA PRO A 252 -6.83 -1.39 20.86
C PRO A 252 -7.25 -0.33 21.87
N ARG A 253 -6.32 0.41 22.46
CA ARG A 253 -6.59 1.52 23.39
C ARG A 253 -6.25 2.90 22.82
N ALA A 254 -5.84 2.98 21.55
CA ALA A 254 -5.74 4.24 20.83
C ALA A 254 -7.12 4.78 20.45
N HIS A 255 -7.24 6.09 20.32
CA HIS A 255 -8.44 6.76 19.84
C HIS A 255 -8.49 6.73 18.31
N LEU A 256 -9.69 6.70 17.75
CA LEU A 256 -9.95 6.68 16.32
C LEU A 256 -10.59 7.98 15.84
N ALA A 257 -10.06 8.54 14.77
CA ALA A 257 -10.74 9.52 13.93
C ALA A 257 -10.90 8.92 12.52
N SER A 258 -12.07 9.06 11.91
CA SER A 258 -12.34 8.51 10.57
C SER A 258 -12.73 9.59 9.59
N TYR A 259 -12.09 9.59 8.43
CA TYR A 259 -12.35 10.55 7.35
C TYR A 259 -12.73 9.80 6.08
N GLU A 260 -13.95 10.04 5.62
CA GLU A 260 -14.45 9.48 4.37
C GLU A 260 -13.87 10.25 3.19
N VAL A 261 -12.98 9.58 2.46
CA VAL A 261 -12.28 10.11 1.30
C VAL A 261 -12.55 9.30 0.03
N CYS A 262 -13.15 8.12 0.18
CA CYS A 262 -13.46 7.22 -0.92
C CYS A 262 -14.97 7.00 -1.00
N PHE A 263 -15.49 6.92 -2.21
CA PHE A 263 -16.91 6.72 -2.52
C PHE A 263 -17.03 5.55 -3.48
N GLU A 264 -17.79 4.53 -3.11
CA GLU A 264 -17.77 3.25 -3.82
C GLU A 264 -16.34 2.70 -3.89
N ASP A 265 -15.79 2.54 -5.09
CA ASP A 265 -14.45 2.01 -5.32
C ASP A 265 -13.41 3.11 -5.66
N THR A 266 -13.78 4.39 -5.59
CA THR A 266 -12.93 5.52 -5.98
C THR A 266 -12.58 6.41 -4.80
N CYS A 267 -11.34 6.90 -4.76
CA CYS A 267 -10.83 7.77 -3.70
C CYS A 267 -10.19 9.03 -4.30
N PRO A 268 -10.97 10.10 -4.52
CA PRO A 268 -10.44 11.34 -5.07
C PRO A 268 -9.26 11.89 -4.26
N SER A 269 -8.16 12.15 -4.92
CA SER A 269 -6.91 12.58 -4.28
C SER A 269 -7.05 13.91 -3.54
N THR A 270 -7.91 14.81 -4.03
CA THR A 270 -8.25 16.08 -3.35
C THR A 270 -8.97 15.83 -2.02
N LYS A 271 -9.84 14.82 -1.93
CA LYS A 271 -10.48 14.43 -0.67
C LYS A 271 -9.47 13.90 0.34
N GLN A 272 -8.49 13.11 -0.12
CA GLN A 272 -7.40 12.66 0.75
C GLN A 272 -6.58 13.86 1.25
N LEU A 273 -6.25 14.81 0.40
CA LEU A 273 -5.51 16.01 0.79
C LEU A 273 -6.28 16.84 1.84
N ILE A 274 -7.60 17.01 1.67
CA ILE A 274 -8.48 17.65 2.66
C ILE A 274 -8.43 16.91 3.99
N ALA A 275 -8.54 15.59 3.98
CA ALA A 275 -8.55 14.78 5.20
C ALA A 275 -7.19 14.80 5.92
N ILE A 276 -6.07 14.83 5.18
CA ILE A 276 -4.74 15.01 5.76
C ILE A 276 -4.64 16.39 6.42
N GLU A 277 -5.10 17.46 5.77
CA GLU A 277 -5.11 18.81 6.35
C GLU A 277 -5.95 18.85 7.62
N GLN A 278 -7.18 18.34 7.56
CA GLN A 278 -8.06 18.31 8.73
C GLN A 278 -7.45 17.50 9.88
N GLY A 279 -7.03 16.26 9.62
CA GLY A 279 -6.50 15.38 10.66
C GLY A 279 -5.22 15.92 11.30
N ALA A 280 -4.23 16.28 10.50
CA ALA A 280 -2.90 16.66 10.97
C ALA A 280 -2.85 18.04 11.62
N PHE A 281 -3.55 19.04 11.05
CA PHE A 281 -3.37 20.44 11.45
C PHE A 281 -4.55 21.02 12.21
N VAL A 282 -5.77 20.57 11.93
CA VAL A 282 -6.98 21.08 12.58
C VAL A 282 -7.37 20.23 13.77
N ASP A 283 -7.49 18.91 13.58
CA ASP A 283 -8.04 18.00 14.57
C ASP A 283 -6.99 17.44 15.53
N GLY A 284 -5.71 17.40 15.14
CA GLY A 284 -4.59 17.08 16.01
C GLY A 284 -4.31 15.59 16.17
N VAL A 285 -4.36 14.81 15.10
CA VAL A 285 -4.04 13.38 15.10
C VAL A 285 -2.54 13.11 15.20
N ASP A 286 -2.16 11.91 15.59
CA ASP A 286 -0.78 11.45 15.74
C ASP A 286 -0.29 10.58 14.60
N VAL A 287 -1.20 9.77 14.07
CA VAL A 287 -0.94 8.77 13.03
C VAL A 287 -2.02 8.87 11.98
N ILE A 288 -1.63 8.80 10.70
CA ILE A 288 -2.54 8.72 9.56
C ILE A 288 -2.31 7.37 8.88
N SER A 289 -3.39 6.63 8.65
CA SER A 289 -3.43 5.39 7.89
C SER A 289 -4.16 5.61 6.57
N ILE A 290 -3.48 5.35 5.43
CA ILE A 290 -4.03 5.50 4.10
C ILE A 290 -3.92 4.17 3.37
N SER A 291 -5.07 3.54 3.11
CA SER A 291 -5.16 2.26 2.44
C SER A 291 -5.61 2.41 0.99
N ALA A 292 -5.09 3.42 0.30
CA ALA A 292 -5.38 3.73 -1.09
C ALA A 292 -4.14 4.27 -1.79
N GLY A 293 -4.12 4.24 -3.12
CA GLY A 293 -3.05 4.77 -3.94
C GLY A 293 -3.42 4.78 -5.41
N ASP A 294 -2.69 5.56 -6.18
CA ASP A 294 -2.75 5.55 -7.65
C ASP A 294 -1.94 4.36 -8.18
N ASP A 295 -2.43 3.69 -9.21
CA ASP A 295 -1.68 2.62 -9.89
C ASP A 295 -0.57 3.19 -10.79
N THR A 296 -0.56 4.52 -11.02
CA THR A 296 0.46 5.22 -11.78
C THR A 296 1.41 5.97 -10.86
N GLN A 297 2.71 5.84 -11.10
CA GLN A 297 3.71 6.61 -10.37
C GLN A 297 3.85 8.01 -10.96
N LYS A 298 3.76 9.02 -10.10
CA LYS A 298 3.83 10.44 -10.47
C LYS A 298 4.98 11.14 -9.73
N PRO A 299 5.55 12.20 -10.30
CA PRO A 299 6.42 13.09 -9.53
C PRO A 299 5.72 13.56 -8.26
N PHE A 300 6.44 13.68 -7.14
CA PHE A 300 5.84 13.98 -5.83
C PHE A 300 4.96 15.22 -5.81
N TYR A 301 5.26 16.22 -6.61
CA TYR A 301 4.43 17.44 -6.70
C TYR A 301 3.09 17.25 -7.43
N LYS A 302 2.92 16.13 -8.13
CA LYS A 302 1.64 15.73 -8.78
C LYS A 302 0.93 14.61 -8.02
N ASP A 303 1.55 14.06 -7.00
CA ASP A 303 0.98 13.08 -6.09
C ASP A 303 0.46 13.80 -4.84
N LEU A 304 -0.84 14.02 -4.76
CA LEU A 304 -1.44 14.78 -3.65
C LEU A 304 -1.32 14.07 -2.30
N THR A 305 -1.22 12.74 -2.29
CA THR A 305 -0.90 11.98 -1.08
C THR A 305 0.53 12.27 -0.63
N ALA A 306 1.49 12.32 -1.56
CA ALA A 306 2.86 12.70 -1.25
C ALA A 306 2.94 14.15 -0.74
N VAL A 307 2.26 15.08 -1.38
CA VAL A 307 2.21 16.51 -0.98
C VAL A 307 1.65 16.67 0.44
N GLY A 308 0.47 16.13 0.70
CA GLY A 308 -0.19 16.25 2.00
C GLY A 308 0.57 15.54 3.11
N SER A 309 1.02 14.31 2.86
CA SER A 309 1.77 13.54 3.84
C SER A 309 3.13 14.14 4.18
N PHE A 310 3.78 14.87 3.25
CA PHE A 310 4.99 15.62 3.55
C PHE A 310 4.75 16.60 4.69
N SER A 311 3.76 17.47 4.54
CA SER A 311 3.43 18.48 5.56
C SER A 311 3.03 17.84 6.89
N ALA A 312 2.25 16.76 6.86
CA ALA A 312 1.85 16.02 8.06
C ALA A 312 3.06 15.43 8.79
N VAL A 313 3.98 14.77 8.07
CA VAL A 313 5.19 14.16 8.65
C VAL A 313 6.13 15.22 9.23
N MET A 314 6.29 16.35 8.54
CA MET A 314 7.11 17.47 9.06
C MET A 314 6.50 18.09 10.31
N SER A 315 5.20 17.95 10.54
CA SER A 315 4.49 18.37 11.75
C SER A 315 4.48 17.30 12.86
N GLY A 316 5.18 16.17 12.64
CA GLY A 316 5.32 15.10 13.63
C GLY A 316 4.25 14.01 13.54
N VAL A 317 3.38 14.03 12.53
CA VAL A 317 2.36 12.99 12.29
C VAL A 317 2.98 11.83 11.50
N PHE A 318 2.86 10.61 12.01
CA PHE A 318 3.32 9.42 11.29
C PHE A 318 2.31 9.02 10.22
N VAL A 319 2.79 8.72 8.99
CA VAL A 319 1.92 8.32 7.89
C VAL A 319 2.33 6.94 7.37
N SER A 320 1.38 6.00 7.36
CA SER A 320 1.51 4.66 6.78
C SER A 320 0.61 4.52 5.56
N THR A 321 1.15 3.95 4.48
CA THR A 321 0.45 3.79 3.21
C THR A 321 0.59 2.37 2.67
N SER A 322 -0.39 1.91 1.89
CA SER A 322 -0.33 0.64 1.19
C SER A 322 0.63 0.69 -0.01
N ALA A 323 1.37 -0.40 -0.29
CA ALA A 323 2.31 -0.48 -1.41
C ALA A 323 1.62 -0.64 -2.78
N GLY A 324 0.36 -1.02 -2.81
CA GLY A 324 -0.36 -1.37 -4.03
C GLY A 324 -0.58 -2.88 -4.18
N ASN A 325 -1.50 -3.29 -5.09
CA ASN A 325 -1.81 -4.71 -5.32
C ASN A 325 -1.69 -5.10 -6.81
N SER A 326 -0.81 -4.44 -7.51
CA SER A 326 -0.54 -4.67 -8.92
C SER A 326 0.67 -5.60 -9.15
N GLY A 327 1.01 -6.44 -8.12
CA GLY A 327 1.95 -7.55 -8.28
C GLY A 327 1.44 -8.59 -9.28
N PRO A 328 2.29 -9.49 -9.78
CA PRO A 328 3.64 -9.79 -9.31
C PRO A 328 4.78 -9.05 -10.03
N ASP A 329 4.50 -8.17 -10.95
CA ASP A 329 5.54 -7.52 -11.75
C ASP A 329 6.35 -6.50 -10.95
N LEU A 330 7.64 -6.37 -11.30
CA LEU A 330 8.51 -5.36 -10.72
C LEU A 330 8.10 -3.96 -11.20
N GLY A 331 8.39 -2.94 -10.40
CA GLY A 331 8.09 -1.56 -10.74
C GLY A 331 6.64 -1.14 -10.48
N THR A 332 5.84 -1.99 -9.85
CA THR A 332 4.40 -1.76 -9.58
C THR A 332 4.12 -1.08 -8.24
N VAL A 333 5.13 -0.90 -7.38
CA VAL A 333 4.95 -0.25 -6.07
C VAL A 333 4.49 1.20 -6.22
N THR A 334 3.52 1.60 -5.42
CA THR A 334 2.99 2.98 -5.36
C THR A 334 3.31 3.64 -4.02
N ASN A 335 2.88 4.89 -3.80
CA ASN A 335 3.17 5.63 -2.57
C ASN A 335 4.68 5.71 -2.26
N CYS A 336 5.46 6.09 -3.25
CA CYS A 336 6.93 6.02 -3.24
C CYS A 336 7.63 7.11 -2.41
N ALA A 337 6.91 8.06 -1.83
CA ALA A 337 7.52 9.18 -1.12
C ALA A 337 8.35 8.71 0.10
N PRO A 338 9.58 9.22 0.29
CA PRO A 338 10.46 8.73 1.36
C PRO A 338 10.05 9.17 2.77
N TRP A 339 9.07 10.06 2.90
CA TRP A 339 8.54 10.48 4.20
C TRP A 339 7.40 9.60 4.70
N VAL A 340 6.74 8.79 3.87
CA VAL A 340 5.73 7.83 4.30
C VAL A 340 6.31 6.42 4.48
N LEU A 341 5.67 5.60 5.31
CA LEU A 341 5.95 4.16 5.40
C LEU A 341 5.10 3.42 4.37
N THR A 342 5.72 2.84 3.35
CA THR A 342 5.06 2.08 2.29
C THR A 342 5.09 0.60 2.62
N VAL A 343 3.92 -0.02 2.78
CA VAL A 343 3.78 -1.34 3.38
C VAL A 343 3.33 -2.38 2.36
N ALA A 344 4.16 -3.40 2.15
CA ALA A 344 3.87 -4.61 1.37
C ALA A 344 3.00 -5.60 2.17
N ALA A 345 2.41 -6.58 1.49
CA ALA A 345 1.56 -7.59 2.09
C ALA A 345 2.20 -8.99 2.11
N SER A 346 2.01 -9.70 3.22
CA SER A 346 2.27 -11.14 3.31
C SER A 346 1.00 -11.95 3.43
N THR A 347 1.10 -13.24 3.13
CA THR A 347 0.12 -14.26 3.52
C THR A 347 0.18 -14.53 5.03
N MET A 348 -0.67 -15.42 5.52
CA MET A 348 -0.78 -15.83 6.93
C MET A 348 -0.75 -17.35 7.09
N THR A 349 -0.48 -17.80 8.30
CA THR A 349 -0.65 -19.21 8.69
C THR A 349 -2.12 -19.66 8.71
N ARG A 350 -3.08 -18.73 8.67
CA ARG A 350 -4.51 -19.02 8.61
C ARG A 350 -4.97 -19.19 7.17
N ARG A 351 -5.66 -20.32 6.91
CA ARG A 351 -6.27 -20.65 5.62
C ARG A 351 -7.76 -20.94 5.77
N VAL A 352 -8.53 -20.73 4.73
CA VAL A 352 -9.93 -21.16 4.63
C VAL A 352 -10.00 -22.29 3.63
N ILE A 353 -10.16 -23.51 4.11
CA ILE A 353 -9.99 -24.71 3.30
C ILE A 353 -11.30 -25.23 2.75
N SER A 354 -11.28 -25.54 1.46
CA SER A 354 -12.23 -26.35 0.74
C SER A 354 -11.55 -27.63 0.27
N THR A 355 -12.06 -28.78 0.69
CA THR A 355 -11.50 -30.07 0.27
C THR A 355 -12.17 -30.56 -0.99
N VAL A 356 -11.40 -30.85 -2.03
CA VAL A 356 -11.80 -31.50 -3.28
C VAL A 356 -11.42 -32.97 -3.19
N LYS A 357 -12.39 -33.90 -3.26
CA LYS A 357 -12.16 -35.34 -3.29
C LYS A 357 -12.67 -35.93 -4.60
N LEU A 358 -11.78 -36.49 -5.40
CA LEU A 358 -12.13 -37.17 -6.65
C LEU A 358 -12.57 -38.62 -6.40
N SER A 359 -13.33 -39.20 -7.33
CA SER A 359 -13.83 -40.59 -7.18
C SER A 359 -12.71 -41.64 -7.24
N ASN A 360 -11.55 -41.31 -7.82
CA ASN A 360 -10.36 -42.16 -7.81
C ASN A 360 -9.60 -42.15 -6.46
N GLY A 361 -10.12 -41.43 -5.45
CA GLY A 361 -9.55 -41.36 -4.10
C GLY A 361 -8.57 -40.21 -3.86
N LEU A 362 -8.13 -39.48 -4.89
CA LEU A 362 -7.27 -38.30 -4.72
C LEU A 362 -8.00 -37.19 -3.97
N VAL A 363 -7.29 -36.54 -3.07
CA VAL A 363 -7.78 -35.45 -2.22
C VAL A 363 -6.87 -34.25 -2.38
N PHE A 364 -7.48 -33.08 -2.58
CA PHE A 364 -6.79 -31.80 -2.70
C PHE A 364 -7.37 -30.78 -1.72
N GLN A 365 -6.52 -29.91 -1.22
CA GLN A 365 -6.94 -28.78 -0.38
C GLN A 365 -6.84 -27.49 -1.17
N GLY A 366 -7.98 -26.92 -1.49
CA GLY A 366 -8.09 -25.61 -2.12
C GLY A 366 -8.50 -24.53 -1.12
N GLU A 367 -8.39 -23.30 -1.54
CA GLU A 367 -8.92 -22.16 -0.79
C GLU A 367 -10.41 -21.98 -1.03
N ALA A 368 -11.13 -21.56 0.02
CA ALA A 368 -12.50 -21.12 -0.03
C ALA A 368 -12.65 -19.77 0.70
N ASN A 369 -13.73 -19.06 0.43
CA ASN A 369 -14.03 -17.80 1.14
C ASN A 369 -15.38 -17.84 1.86
N ARG A 370 -16.14 -18.91 1.70
CA ARG A 370 -17.51 -19.02 2.25
C ARG A 370 -17.85 -20.45 2.58
N ARG A 371 -18.68 -20.63 3.63
CA ARG A 371 -19.31 -21.91 3.94
C ARG A 371 -20.41 -22.21 2.92
N TYR A 372 -20.40 -23.42 2.39
CA TYR A 372 -21.41 -23.95 1.46
C TYR A 372 -21.86 -25.35 1.89
N LYS A 373 -22.99 -25.79 1.31
CA LYS A 373 -23.46 -27.17 1.49
C LYS A 373 -22.57 -28.12 0.72
N ALA A 374 -22.10 -29.17 1.35
CA ALA A 374 -21.24 -30.16 0.70
C ALA A 374 -21.89 -30.76 -0.55
N LEU A 375 -21.13 -30.86 -1.61
CA LEU A 375 -21.47 -31.58 -2.83
C LEU A 375 -20.81 -32.97 -2.75
N LYS A 376 -21.61 -34.03 -2.96
CA LYS A 376 -21.12 -35.42 -2.89
C LYS A 376 -21.21 -36.08 -4.27
N ALA A 377 -20.13 -36.69 -4.74
CA ALA A 377 -20.05 -37.48 -5.97
C ALA A 377 -20.77 -36.80 -7.16
N THR A 378 -20.53 -35.51 -7.33
CA THR A 378 -21.16 -34.69 -8.36
C THR A 378 -20.29 -34.72 -9.63
N THR A 379 -20.90 -34.86 -10.80
CA THR A 379 -20.18 -34.83 -12.08
C THR A 379 -19.36 -33.55 -12.20
N ILE A 380 -18.11 -33.68 -12.59
CA ILE A 380 -17.20 -32.57 -12.87
C ILE A 380 -17.00 -32.44 -14.39
N VAL A 381 -17.05 -31.22 -14.90
CA VAL A 381 -16.86 -30.91 -16.32
C VAL A 381 -15.86 -29.77 -16.46
N TYR A 382 -14.90 -29.95 -17.36
CA TYR A 382 -13.95 -28.89 -17.70
C TYR A 382 -14.55 -27.93 -18.71
N VAL A 383 -14.50 -26.64 -18.40
CA VAL A 383 -14.95 -25.56 -19.30
C VAL A 383 -13.78 -24.58 -19.44
N PRO A 384 -13.03 -24.63 -20.53
CA PRO A 384 -11.98 -23.66 -20.81
C PRO A 384 -12.62 -22.30 -21.09
N GLY A 385 -11.94 -21.21 -20.72
CA GLY A 385 -12.38 -19.86 -21.04
C GLY A 385 -13.79 -19.53 -20.54
N VAL A 386 -14.15 -19.90 -19.32
CA VAL A 386 -15.51 -19.73 -18.72
C VAL A 386 -16.11 -18.32 -18.92
N PHE A 387 -15.28 -17.34 -19.25
CA PHE A 387 -15.67 -15.93 -19.44
C PHE A 387 -15.78 -15.50 -20.91
N GLU A 388 -15.36 -16.34 -21.83
CA GLU A 388 -15.61 -16.08 -23.24
C GLU A 388 -17.11 -16.20 -23.52
N ASP A 389 -17.65 -15.28 -24.30
CA ASP A 389 -19.05 -15.27 -24.66
C ASP A 389 -19.48 -16.62 -25.26
N GLY A 390 -20.34 -17.31 -24.54
CA GLY A 390 -20.89 -18.58 -24.95
C GLY A 390 -20.21 -19.85 -24.43
N ALA A 391 -19.05 -19.78 -23.74
CA ALA A 391 -18.36 -20.97 -23.23
C ALA A 391 -19.25 -21.86 -22.34
N LEU A 392 -19.99 -21.26 -21.42
CA LEU A 392 -20.98 -21.97 -20.56
C LEU A 392 -22.23 -22.45 -21.33
N LYS A 393 -22.50 -21.92 -22.54
CA LYS A 393 -23.61 -22.40 -23.40
C LYS A 393 -23.20 -23.60 -24.27
N ALA A 394 -21.89 -23.72 -24.54
CA ALA A 394 -21.35 -24.82 -25.34
C ALA A 394 -21.26 -26.14 -24.57
N VAL A 395 -21.30 -26.09 -23.23
CA VAL A 395 -21.13 -27.25 -22.35
C VAL A 395 -22.34 -27.32 -21.40
N ASP A 396 -23.00 -28.50 -21.29
CA ASP A 396 -24.06 -28.69 -20.30
C ASP A 396 -23.46 -28.76 -18.89
N VAL A 397 -23.64 -27.67 -18.13
CA VAL A 397 -23.13 -27.53 -16.75
C VAL A 397 -24.20 -27.74 -15.67
N ARG A 398 -25.45 -27.97 -16.06
CA ARG A 398 -26.59 -28.09 -15.11
C ARG A 398 -26.40 -29.25 -14.15
N GLY A 399 -26.46 -28.93 -12.83
CA GLY A 399 -26.23 -29.89 -11.77
C GLY A 399 -24.81 -30.42 -11.63
N LYS A 400 -23.84 -29.81 -12.34
CA LYS A 400 -22.43 -30.26 -12.35
C LYS A 400 -21.51 -29.27 -11.63
N ILE A 401 -20.34 -29.75 -11.25
CA ILE A 401 -19.21 -28.92 -10.83
C ILE A 401 -18.44 -28.48 -12.08
N VAL A 402 -18.28 -27.19 -12.27
CA VAL A 402 -17.44 -26.63 -13.34
C VAL A 402 -16.00 -26.59 -12.87
N PHE A 403 -15.11 -27.17 -13.63
CA PHE A 403 -13.67 -27.10 -13.46
C PHE A 403 -13.12 -26.16 -14.54
N CYS A 404 -12.38 -25.13 -14.18
CA CYS A 404 -11.92 -24.11 -15.10
C CYS A 404 -10.56 -23.54 -14.69
N ASP A 405 -9.83 -23.04 -15.69
CA ASP A 405 -8.67 -22.19 -15.49
C ASP A 405 -9.09 -20.82 -14.93
N ARG A 406 -8.10 -20.11 -14.43
CA ARG A 406 -8.32 -18.76 -13.96
C ARG A 406 -8.22 -17.73 -15.10
N SER A 407 -9.16 -16.77 -15.09
CA SER A 407 -9.07 -15.46 -15.67
C SER A 407 -9.58 -14.44 -14.63
N GLU A 408 -9.60 -13.15 -14.85
CA GLU A 408 -9.95 -12.12 -13.87
C GLU A 408 -11.38 -12.23 -13.27
N GLY A 409 -11.60 -11.80 -12.03
CA GLY A 409 -12.92 -11.67 -11.40
C GLY A 409 -13.59 -12.95 -10.85
N PRO A 410 -13.05 -13.59 -9.78
CA PRO A 410 -13.56 -14.86 -9.28
C PRO A 410 -15.03 -14.83 -8.84
N THR A 411 -15.53 -13.74 -8.24
CA THR A 411 -16.93 -13.64 -7.80
C THR A 411 -17.91 -13.73 -8.94
N MET A 412 -17.66 -13.02 -10.02
CA MET A 412 -18.51 -13.00 -11.23
C MET A 412 -18.62 -14.38 -11.84
N ARG A 413 -17.58 -15.22 -11.75
CA ARG A 413 -17.57 -16.60 -12.26
C ARG A 413 -18.52 -17.51 -11.53
N GLY A 414 -18.52 -17.45 -10.19
CA GLY A 414 -19.45 -18.21 -9.40
C GLY A 414 -20.90 -17.90 -9.78
N GLU A 415 -21.22 -16.64 -9.99
CA GLU A 415 -22.55 -16.22 -10.42
C GLU A 415 -22.89 -16.68 -11.85
N MET A 416 -21.95 -16.59 -12.79
CA MET A 416 -22.15 -17.08 -14.17
C MET A 416 -22.39 -18.58 -14.19
N VAL A 417 -21.60 -19.39 -13.45
CA VAL A 417 -21.78 -20.83 -13.33
C VAL A 417 -23.14 -21.13 -12.68
N ARG A 418 -23.53 -20.42 -11.63
CA ARG A 418 -24.82 -20.56 -10.96
C ARG A 418 -25.98 -20.22 -11.92
N ALA A 419 -25.89 -19.13 -12.66
CA ALA A 419 -26.90 -18.71 -13.63
C ALA A 419 -27.06 -19.73 -14.78
N ALA A 420 -25.98 -20.43 -15.17
CA ALA A 420 -26.00 -21.52 -16.15
C ALA A 420 -26.51 -22.85 -15.55
N GLY A 421 -26.84 -22.89 -14.23
CA GLY A 421 -27.35 -24.07 -13.54
C GLY A 421 -26.29 -24.99 -12.95
N GLY A 422 -25.02 -24.60 -12.96
CA GLY A 422 -23.95 -25.29 -12.24
C GLY A 422 -24.12 -25.19 -10.72
N VAL A 423 -23.65 -26.22 -9.99
CA VAL A 423 -23.84 -26.32 -8.53
C VAL A 423 -22.55 -26.09 -7.74
N GLY A 424 -21.40 -26.09 -8.40
CA GLY A 424 -20.10 -25.83 -7.80
C GLY A 424 -19.07 -25.45 -8.84
N ILE A 425 -17.96 -24.88 -8.36
CA ILE A 425 -16.82 -24.47 -9.20
C ILE A 425 -15.50 -24.89 -8.53
N ILE A 426 -14.60 -25.45 -9.31
CA ILE A 426 -13.19 -25.69 -8.94
C ILE A 426 -12.35 -24.86 -9.91
N MET A 427 -11.63 -23.89 -9.41
CA MET A 427 -10.70 -23.07 -10.18
C MET A 427 -9.27 -23.51 -9.89
N PHE A 428 -8.40 -23.50 -10.87
CA PHE A 428 -6.98 -23.75 -10.67
C PHE A 428 -6.15 -22.55 -11.14
N ASN A 429 -5.03 -22.35 -10.47
CA ASN A 429 -4.07 -21.31 -10.80
C ASN A 429 -3.36 -21.63 -12.12
N ASP A 430 -2.97 -20.61 -12.84
CA ASP A 430 -2.08 -20.75 -14.00
C ASP A 430 -0.60 -20.88 -13.57
N GLU A 431 0.30 -20.91 -14.56
CA GLU A 431 1.74 -21.01 -14.32
C GLU A 431 2.32 -19.76 -13.63
N THR A 432 1.71 -18.60 -13.85
CA THR A 432 2.16 -17.33 -13.26
C THR A 432 1.74 -17.17 -11.81
N GLU A 433 0.72 -17.89 -11.39
CA GLU A 433 0.18 -17.87 -10.04
C GLU A 433 0.68 -19.04 -9.17
N GLY A 434 1.02 -20.14 -9.80
CA GLY A 434 1.61 -21.30 -9.11
C GLY A 434 0.80 -21.78 -7.90
N ALA A 435 1.36 -21.64 -6.70
CA ALA A 435 0.75 -22.06 -5.45
C ALA A 435 0.01 -20.94 -4.71
N ALA A 436 -0.07 -19.74 -5.27
CA ALA A 436 -0.61 -18.55 -4.59
C ALA A 436 -2.01 -18.76 -4.00
N THR A 437 -2.24 -18.18 -2.83
CA THR A 437 -3.51 -18.20 -2.12
C THR A 437 -4.26 -16.89 -2.32
N TRP A 438 -5.31 -16.92 -3.12
CA TRP A 438 -6.11 -15.72 -3.37
C TRP A 438 -7.44 -15.76 -2.61
N ALA A 439 -7.88 -14.60 -2.16
CA ALA A 439 -9.25 -14.45 -1.74
C ALA A 439 -10.20 -14.76 -2.91
N MET A 440 -11.13 -15.67 -2.67
CA MET A 440 -12.07 -16.17 -3.70
C MET A 440 -13.20 -15.19 -4.05
N GLY A 441 -13.22 -13.99 -3.47
CA GLY A 441 -14.36 -13.10 -3.57
C GLY A 441 -15.63 -13.70 -2.95
N ASN A 442 -16.77 -13.02 -3.00
CA ASN A 442 -18.02 -13.46 -2.36
C ASN A 442 -18.80 -14.45 -3.25
N MET A 443 -18.33 -15.70 -3.31
CA MET A 443 -18.95 -16.76 -4.11
C MET A 443 -20.28 -17.22 -3.50
N THR A 444 -21.34 -17.36 -4.31
CA THR A 444 -22.67 -17.82 -3.85
C THR A 444 -22.89 -19.32 -4.03
N ILE A 445 -21.96 -20.04 -4.67
CA ILE A 445 -21.99 -21.50 -4.86
C ILE A 445 -20.83 -22.19 -4.14
N ALA A 446 -20.85 -23.53 -4.08
CA ALA A 446 -19.73 -24.33 -3.58
C ALA A 446 -18.49 -24.07 -4.45
N ALA A 447 -17.37 -23.68 -3.81
CA ALA A 447 -16.19 -23.27 -4.54
C ALA A 447 -14.91 -23.79 -3.90
N ALA A 448 -13.93 -24.14 -4.72
CA ALA A 448 -12.56 -24.42 -4.31
C ALA A 448 -11.59 -23.82 -5.34
N ARG A 449 -10.51 -23.23 -4.84
CA ARG A 449 -9.38 -22.82 -5.69
C ARG A 449 -8.16 -23.64 -5.31
N VAL A 450 -7.59 -24.29 -6.28
CA VAL A 450 -6.42 -25.19 -6.09
C VAL A 450 -5.18 -24.61 -6.79
N SER A 451 -4.00 -25.06 -6.35
CA SER A 451 -2.74 -24.70 -6.99
C SER A 451 -2.69 -25.16 -8.46
N GLN A 452 -1.79 -24.56 -9.24
CA GLN A 452 -1.51 -24.98 -10.63
C GLN A 452 -1.17 -26.49 -10.69
N ALA A 453 -0.31 -26.97 -9.78
CA ALA A 453 0.10 -28.37 -9.75
C ALA A 453 -1.06 -29.34 -9.44
N ASP A 454 -1.96 -28.97 -8.53
CA ASP A 454 -3.14 -29.78 -8.22
C ASP A 454 -4.21 -29.69 -9.30
N GLY A 455 -4.35 -28.50 -9.94
CA GLY A 455 -5.18 -28.34 -11.13
C GLY A 455 -4.76 -29.24 -12.29
N ALA A 456 -3.46 -29.39 -12.52
CA ALA A 456 -2.93 -30.31 -13.54
C ALA A 456 -3.30 -31.78 -13.25
N LYS A 457 -3.25 -32.22 -11.97
CA LYS A 457 -3.67 -33.56 -11.55
C LYS A 457 -5.18 -33.77 -11.73
N ILE A 458 -6.00 -32.78 -11.36
CA ILE A 458 -7.47 -32.81 -11.57
C ILE A 458 -7.78 -32.84 -13.07
N MET A 459 -7.09 -32.07 -13.88
CA MET A 459 -7.23 -32.05 -15.34
C MET A 459 -6.93 -33.43 -15.95
N ALA A 460 -5.84 -34.06 -15.54
CA ALA A 460 -5.48 -35.41 -15.99
C ALA A 460 -6.59 -36.43 -15.64
N TYR A 461 -7.14 -36.35 -14.42
CA TYR A 461 -8.27 -37.20 -14.02
C TYR A 461 -9.51 -36.94 -14.87
N VAL A 462 -9.90 -35.69 -15.07
CA VAL A 462 -11.10 -35.33 -15.87
C VAL A 462 -10.98 -35.81 -17.30
N LYS A 463 -9.79 -35.72 -17.91
CA LYS A 463 -9.53 -36.18 -19.28
C LYS A 463 -9.47 -37.69 -19.44
N SER A 464 -9.04 -38.41 -18.39
CA SER A 464 -8.84 -39.88 -18.44
C SER A 464 -10.04 -40.71 -17.97
N THR A 465 -11.08 -40.07 -17.41
CA THR A 465 -12.20 -40.75 -16.78
C THR A 465 -13.49 -40.50 -17.58
N ALA A 466 -14.20 -41.57 -17.95
CA ALA A 466 -15.43 -41.47 -18.76
C ALA A 466 -16.56 -40.68 -18.07
N ASN A 467 -16.72 -40.84 -16.76
CA ASN A 467 -17.72 -40.15 -15.94
C ASN A 467 -17.04 -39.57 -14.69
N PRO A 468 -16.26 -38.49 -14.84
CA PRO A 468 -15.53 -37.96 -13.70
C PRO A 468 -16.44 -37.32 -12.67
N THR A 469 -16.26 -37.62 -11.39
CA THR A 469 -17.00 -37.02 -10.28
C THR A 469 -16.07 -36.50 -9.20
N ALA A 470 -16.52 -35.44 -8.54
CA ALA A 470 -15.84 -34.86 -7.40
C ALA A 470 -16.81 -34.57 -6.25
N SER A 471 -16.29 -34.55 -5.06
CA SER A 471 -16.98 -34.04 -3.88
C SER A 471 -16.30 -32.78 -3.39
N LEU A 472 -17.07 -31.75 -2.99
CA LEU A 472 -16.58 -30.53 -2.37
C LEU A 472 -17.06 -30.43 -0.93
N TYR A 473 -16.13 -30.23 -0.01
CA TYR A 473 -16.40 -30.08 1.42
C TYR A 473 -15.78 -28.78 1.93
N PHE A 474 -16.58 -27.93 2.55
CA PHE A 474 -16.07 -26.79 3.29
C PHE A 474 -15.46 -27.29 4.61
N THR A 475 -14.14 -27.29 4.72
CA THR A 475 -13.42 -27.73 5.92
C THR A 475 -13.39 -26.62 6.97
N GLY A 476 -13.32 -25.35 6.56
CA GLY A 476 -13.39 -24.19 7.45
C GLY A 476 -12.08 -23.45 7.60
N VAL A 477 -12.00 -22.63 8.63
CA VAL A 477 -10.80 -21.88 8.99
C VAL A 477 -9.83 -22.82 9.71
N VAL A 478 -8.63 -22.93 9.17
CA VAL A 478 -7.54 -23.77 9.70
C VAL A 478 -6.34 -22.89 10.00
N LEU A 479 -5.74 -23.04 11.17
CA LEU A 479 -4.40 -22.52 11.46
C LEU A 479 -3.43 -23.64 11.13
N ASP A 480 -2.63 -23.47 10.09
CA ASP A 480 -1.65 -24.45 9.62
C ASP A 480 -0.23 -23.97 9.94
N PRO A 481 0.40 -24.48 11.00
CA PRO A 481 1.77 -24.09 11.36
C PRO A 481 2.81 -24.43 10.28
N ALA A 482 2.51 -25.38 9.41
CA ALA A 482 3.38 -25.73 8.29
C ALA A 482 3.31 -24.71 7.15
N PHE A 483 2.26 -23.89 7.12
CA PHE A 483 2.10 -22.82 6.13
C PHE A 483 2.74 -21.54 6.65
N GLN A 484 4.00 -21.34 6.30
CA GLN A 484 4.74 -20.14 6.68
C GLN A 484 4.27 -18.93 5.85
N PRO A 485 4.15 -17.72 6.45
CA PRO A 485 3.80 -16.51 5.72
C PRO A 485 4.81 -16.21 4.59
N ALA A 486 4.32 -15.98 3.38
CA ALA A 486 5.12 -15.58 2.22
C ALA A 486 4.71 -14.17 1.76
N ILE A 487 5.51 -13.51 0.92
CA ILE A 487 5.10 -12.24 0.31
C ILE A 487 4.00 -12.53 -0.69
N ALA A 488 2.85 -11.89 -0.48
CA ALA A 488 1.65 -12.13 -1.27
C ALA A 488 1.86 -11.78 -2.74
N GLN A 489 1.33 -12.62 -3.62
CA GLN A 489 1.47 -12.46 -5.07
C GLN A 489 1.02 -11.07 -5.55
N TYR A 490 -0.13 -10.61 -5.07
CA TYR A 490 -0.70 -9.32 -5.47
C TYR A 490 0.05 -8.11 -4.91
N SER A 491 0.91 -8.28 -3.89
CA SER A 491 1.64 -7.16 -3.31
C SER A 491 2.52 -6.50 -4.35
N SER A 492 2.31 -5.21 -4.59
CA SER A 492 3.12 -4.44 -5.53
C SER A 492 4.59 -4.45 -5.16
N ARG A 493 5.46 -4.50 -6.17
CA ARG A 493 6.90 -4.74 -6.05
C ARG A 493 7.70 -3.54 -6.52
N GLY A 494 8.83 -3.29 -5.84
CA GLY A 494 9.80 -2.29 -6.25
C GLY A 494 10.57 -2.67 -7.52
N PRO A 495 11.50 -1.79 -7.94
CA PRO A 495 11.73 -0.47 -7.42
C PRO A 495 10.65 0.52 -7.89
N CYS A 496 10.64 1.74 -7.32
CA CYS A 496 9.85 2.82 -7.90
C CYS A 496 10.43 3.23 -9.25
N ASN A 497 9.54 3.43 -10.25
CA ASN A 497 9.95 3.78 -11.62
C ASN A 497 10.35 5.26 -11.80
N MET A 498 10.35 6.05 -10.72
CA MET A 498 10.84 7.42 -10.77
C MET A 498 12.37 7.44 -10.73
N SER A 499 12.99 8.17 -11.65
CA SER A 499 14.45 8.28 -11.73
C SER A 499 15.04 8.95 -10.48
N ASN A 500 16.22 8.48 -10.07
CA ASN A 500 17.06 9.07 -9.02
C ASN A 500 16.49 9.12 -7.60
N LEU A 501 15.41 8.39 -7.28
CA LEU A 501 14.86 8.36 -5.92
C LEU A 501 15.88 7.90 -4.88
N GLY A 502 16.69 6.90 -5.18
CA GLY A 502 17.73 6.38 -4.30
C GLY A 502 17.21 5.73 -3.01
N VAL A 503 15.92 5.51 -2.89
CA VAL A 503 15.26 4.86 -1.74
C VAL A 503 14.59 3.56 -2.16
N LEU A 504 14.77 2.52 -1.36
CA LEU A 504 14.13 1.23 -1.59
C LEU A 504 12.66 1.31 -1.17
N LYS A 505 11.78 0.84 -2.05
CA LYS A 505 10.36 0.63 -1.79
C LYS A 505 9.93 -0.75 -2.31
N PRO A 506 8.96 -1.42 -1.62
CA PRO A 506 8.32 -1.04 -0.37
C PRO A 506 9.33 -0.94 0.78
N ASP A 507 8.94 -0.30 1.90
CA ASP A 507 9.81 -0.15 3.07
C ASP A 507 9.87 -1.42 3.91
N ILE A 508 8.71 -2.05 4.11
CA ILE A 508 8.50 -3.14 5.07
C ILE A 508 7.25 -3.93 4.68
N THR A 509 7.13 -5.13 5.21
CA THR A 509 5.97 -6.00 5.02
C THR A 509 5.15 -6.13 6.30
N GLY A 510 3.82 -6.14 6.15
CA GLY A 510 2.88 -6.54 7.18
C GLY A 510 1.93 -7.63 6.70
N PRO A 511 1.18 -8.26 7.61
CA PRO A 511 0.15 -9.24 7.23
C PRO A 511 -0.94 -8.60 6.37
N GLY A 512 -1.29 -9.20 5.25
CA GLY A 512 -2.24 -8.64 4.30
C GLY A 512 -3.25 -9.61 3.68
N THR A 513 -3.10 -10.93 3.83
CA THR A 513 -3.99 -11.91 3.19
C THR A 513 -4.90 -12.59 4.21
N ASN A 514 -6.17 -12.80 3.86
CA ASN A 514 -7.17 -13.53 4.64
C ASN A 514 -7.30 -13.01 6.08
N ILE A 515 -7.44 -11.74 6.26
CA ILE A 515 -7.46 -11.11 7.57
C ILE A 515 -8.89 -10.84 8.02
N ILE A 516 -9.24 -11.20 9.24
CA ILE A 516 -10.58 -11.02 9.81
C ILE A 516 -10.62 -9.69 10.56
N ALA A 517 -11.54 -8.81 10.21
CA ALA A 517 -11.80 -7.58 10.94
C ALA A 517 -13.26 -7.16 10.80
N ALA A 518 -13.64 -6.06 11.43
CA ALA A 518 -15.01 -5.56 11.45
C ALA A 518 -15.46 -5.14 10.05
N VAL A 519 -16.71 -5.41 9.74
CA VAL A 519 -17.41 -4.91 8.56
C VAL A 519 -18.82 -4.44 8.96
N PRO A 520 -19.43 -3.51 8.20
CA PRO A 520 -20.81 -3.10 8.45
C PRO A 520 -21.76 -4.30 8.44
N GLY A 521 -22.79 -4.27 9.30
CA GLY A 521 -23.81 -5.31 9.32
C GLY A 521 -24.80 -5.12 10.45
N GLY A 522 -25.84 -5.94 10.47
CA GLY A 522 -26.91 -5.87 11.48
C GLY A 522 -28.14 -5.10 11.02
N SER A 523 -29.15 -5.04 11.88
CA SER A 523 -30.37 -4.29 11.63
C SER A 523 -30.19 -2.81 11.91
N ALA A 524 -30.89 -1.95 11.20
CA ALA A 524 -30.85 -0.52 11.41
C ALA A 524 -31.09 -0.17 12.90
N GLY A 525 -30.17 0.57 13.50
CA GLY A 525 -30.27 1.04 14.89
C GLY A 525 -29.64 0.12 15.95
N ALA A 526 -29.27 -1.13 15.64
CA ALA A 526 -28.57 -2.02 16.56
C ALA A 526 -27.05 -1.97 16.35
N PRO A 527 -26.22 -2.23 17.39
CA PRO A 527 -24.78 -2.39 17.24
C PRO A 527 -24.45 -3.52 16.27
N SER A 528 -23.60 -3.24 15.27
CA SER A 528 -23.08 -4.25 14.35
C SER A 528 -22.01 -5.09 15.04
N ARG A 529 -22.05 -6.40 14.77
CA ARG A 529 -21.06 -7.38 15.25
C ARG A 529 -20.57 -8.29 14.11
N THR A 530 -20.63 -7.79 12.90
CA THR A 530 -20.27 -8.53 11.71
C THR A 530 -18.77 -8.40 11.45
N PHE A 531 -18.12 -9.52 11.20
CA PHE A 531 -16.71 -9.60 10.82
C PHE A 531 -16.62 -10.31 9.48
N ASP A 532 -15.71 -9.89 8.65
CA ASP A 532 -15.40 -10.58 7.40
C ASP A 532 -13.89 -10.62 7.15
N MET A 533 -13.52 -11.31 6.10
CA MET A 533 -12.14 -11.60 5.74
C MET A 533 -11.82 -10.98 4.40
N LEU A 534 -10.88 -10.02 4.42
CA LEU A 534 -10.43 -9.34 3.22
C LEU A 534 -8.92 -9.54 3.01
N SER A 535 -8.38 -9.20 1.84
CA SER A 535 -6.95 -9.32 1.49
C SER A 535 -6.48 -8.11 0.68
N GLY A 536 -5.29 -7.61 0.99
CA GLY A 536 -4.71 -6.45 0.31
C GLY A 536 -3.56 -5.83 1.10
N THR A 537 -2.71 -5.02 0.44
CA THR A 537 -1.70 -4.18 1.10
C THR A 537 -2.32 -3.13 2.01
N SER A 538 -3.56 -2.78 1.74
CA SER A 538 -4.36 -1.90 2.59
C SER A 538 -4.69 -2.48 3.96
N MET A 539 -4.54 -3.82 4.15
CA MET A 539 -4.61 -4.43 5.46
C MET A 539 -3.30 -4.40 6.16
N SER A 540 -2.24 -4.45 5.40
CA SER A 540 -0.89 -4.35 5.95
C SER A 540 -0.65 -2.95 6.52
N ALA A 541 -1.02 -1.89 5.80
CA ALA A 541 -0.82 -0.51 6.22
C ALA A 541 -1.44 -0.18 7.60
N PRO A 542 -2.70 -0.52 7.91
CA PRO A 542 -3.28 -0.26 9.23
C PRO A 542 -2.65 -1.08 10.36
N HIS A 543 -2.10 -2.27 10.09
CA HIS A 543 -1.30 -2.98 11.09
C HIS A 543 -0.11 -2.12 11.54
N LEU A 544 0.63 -1.56 10.57
CA LEU A 544 1.79 -0.72 10.85
C LEU A 544 1.38 0.62 11.48
N SER A 545 0.21 1.16 11.13
CA SER A 545 -0.34 2.35 11.78
C SER A 545 -0.64 2.13 13.26
N GLY A 546 -1.22 0.99 13.62
CA GLY A 546 -1.45 0.63 15.02
C GLY A 546 -0.15 0.37 15.77
N ILE A 547 0.82 -0.32 15.16
CA ILE A 547 2.17 -0.50 15.73
C ILE A 547 2.84 0.85 15.97
N ALA A 548 2.76 1.78 15.00
CA ALA A 548 3.29 3.13 15.14
C ALA A 548 2.63 3.89 16.29
N ALA A 549 1.33 3.72 16.52
CA ALA A 549 0.64 4.33 17.67
C ALA A 549 1.19 3.82 19.00
N VAL A 550 1.46 2.52 19.15
CA VAL A 550 2.07 1.97 20.36
C VAL A 550 3.52 2.47 20.52
N LEU A 551 4.31 2.52 19.43
CA LEU A 551 5.67 3.07 19.46
C LEU A 551 5.68 4.54 19.88
N LYS A 552 4.79 5.34 19.28
CA LYS A 552 4.67 6.77 19.60
C LYS A 552 4.29 7.01 21.08
N ARG A 553 3.43 6.16 21.62
CA ARG A 553 3.07 6.19 23.05
C ARG A 553 4.26 5.81 23.95
N ALA A 554 5.00 4.77 23.57
CA ALA A 554 6.17 4.30 24.32
C ALA A 554 7.38 5.26 24.20
N ARG A 555 7.48 5.98 23.08
CA ARG A 555 8.62 6.86 22.74
C ARG A 555 8.11 8.24 22.24
N PRO A 556 7.52 9.08 23.08
CA PRO A 556 6.87 10.34 22.67
C PRO A 556 7.79 11.32 21.95
N GLY A 557 9.10 11.26 22.21
CA GLY A 557 10.11 12.10 21.57
C GLY A 557 10.60 11.63 20.20
N TRP A 558 10.12 10.47 19.70
CA TRP A 558 10.55 9.99 18.38
C TRP A 558 9.83 10.71 17.25
N SER A 559 10.60 11.11 16.24
CA SER A 559 10.09 11.63 14.99
C SER A 559 9.39 10.52 14.19
N PRO A 560 8.56 10.85 13.19
CA PRO A 560 8.02 9.86 12.26
C PRO A 560 9.10 9.03 11.56
N SER A 561 10.23 9.63 11.20
CA SER A 561 11.37 8.92 10.59
C SER A 561 12.09 7.99 11.56
N ALA A 562 12.20 8.36 12.83
CA ALA A 562 12.73 7.48 13.88
C ALA A 562 11.84 6.24 14.09
N ILE A 563 10.51 6.42 14.14
CA ILE A 563 9.53 5.32 14.22
C ILE A 563 9.65 4.39 13.00
N ARG A 564 9.70 4.96 11.78
CA ARG A 564 9.91 4.20 10.54
C ARG A 564 11.22 3.43 10.58
N SER A 565 12.32 4.08 10.95
CA SER A 565 13.63 3.45 11.09
C SER A 565 13.59 2.28 12.06
N ALA A 566 12.99 2.46 13.24
CA ALA A 566 12.89 1.40 14.24
C ALA A 566 12.17 0.16 13.69
N MET A 567 11.06 0.33 12.98
CA MET A 567 10.34 -0.78 12.35
C MET A 567 11.17 -1.44 11.24
N MET A 568 11.80 -0.67 10.36
CA MET A 568 12.56 -1.21 9.22
C MET A 568 13.80 -1.96 9.67
N THR A 569 14.59 -1.38 10.57
CA THR A 569 15.90 -1.95 10.96
C THR A 569 15.81 -3.19 11.83
N THR A 570 14.64 -3.45 12.41
CA THR A 570 14.37 -4.62 13.27
C THR A 570 13.46 -5.66 12.64
N ALA A 571 13.06 -5.44 11.37
CA ALA A 571 12.21 -6.37 10.63
C ALA A 571 12.90 -7.73 10.40
N ASP A 572 12.13 -8.80 10.43
CA ASP A 572 12.61 -10.15 10.23
C ASP A 572 12.60 -10.54 8.75
N VAL A 573 13.64 -11.24 8.29
CA VAL A 573 13.75 -11.80 6.94
C VAL A 573 13.67 -13.33 6.95
N THR A 574 13.53 -13.90 8.13
CA THR A 574 13.36 -15.33 8.35
C THR A 574 12.18 -15.56 9.28
N HIS A 575 11.60 -16.73 9.18
CA HIS A 575 10.63 -17.25 10.15
C HIS A 575 11.31 -17.65 11.46
N PRO A 576 10.55 -17.90 12.54
CA PRO A 576 11.12 -18.34 13.83
C PRO A 576 11.93 -19.64 13.76
N ASP A 577 11.69 -20.50 12.78
CA ASP A 577 12.45 -21.73 12.53
C ASP A 577 13.76 -21.50 11.75
N GLY A 578 14.08 -20.25 11.40
CA GLY A 578 15.26 -19.86 10.63
C GLY A 578 15.12 -19.96 9.11
N THR A 579 14.02 -20.46 8.59
CA THR A 579 13.77 -20.49 7.14
C THR A 579 13.52 -19.08 6.58
N PRO A 580 13.97 -18.76 5.36
CA PRO A 580 13.75 -17.44 4.78
C PRO A 580 12.27 -17.20 4.45
N ILE A 581 11.82 -15.94 4.57
CA ILE A 581 10.53 -15.54 4.03
C ILE A 581 10.59 -15.70 2.50
N THR A 582 9.55 -16.31 1.92
CA THR A 582 9.51 -16.66 0.50
C THR A 582 8.57 -15.77 -0.29
N ASP A 583 8.74 -15.75 -1.60
CA ASP A 583 7.73 -15.28 -2.55
C ASP A 583 6.67 -16.37 -2.73
N GLU A 584 5.41 -16.01 -2.58
CA GLU A 584 4.27 -16.94 -2.64
C GLU A 584 4.19 -17.71 -3.97
N ILE A 585 4.56 -17.06 -5.09
CA ILE A 585 4.49 -17.68 -6.42
C ILE A 585 5.60 -18.71 -6.60
N THR A 586 6.83 -18.28 -6.36
CA THR A 586 8.01 -19.05 -6.74
C THR A 586 8.48 -20.01 -5.63
N GLY A 587 8.03 -19.80 -4.39
CA GLY A 587 8.53 -20.51 -3.20
C GLY A 587 10.00 -20.23 -2.89
N LYS A 588 10.66 -19.33 -3.64
CA LYS A 588 12.07 -18.94 -3.41
C LYS A 588 12.15 -17.84 -2.35
N PRO A 589 13.33 -17.66 -1.71
CA PRO A 589 13.52 -16.52 -0.81
C PRO A 589 13.11 -15.21 -1.47
N ALA A 590 12.27 -14.42 -0.77
CA ALA A 590 11.79 -13.15 -1.25
C ALA A 590 12.92 -12.13 -1.31
N THR A 591 12.92 -11.32 -2.36
CA THR A 591 13.89 -10.24 -2.54
C THR A 591 13.47 -8.99 -1.76
N HIS A 592 14.39 -8.06 -1.55
CA HIS A 592 14.08 -6.77 -0.91
C HIS A 592 13.19 -5.88 -1.77
N LEU A 593 13.10 -6.11 -3.08
CA LEU A 593 12.12 -5.45 -3.95
C LEU A 593 10.69 -5.92 -3.69
N LEU A 594 10.51 -7.11 -3.09
CA LEU A 594 9.21 -7.65 -2.73
C LEU A 594 8.85 -7.28 -1.28
N MET A 595 9.77 -7.51 -0.34
CA MET A 595 9.49 -7.44 1.10
C MET A 595 10.01 -6.17 1.79
N GLY A 596 10.73 -5.30 1.10
CA GLY A 596 11.43 -4.19 1.73
C GLY A 596 12.46 -4.66 2.75
N SER A 597 12.35 -4.15 3.97
CA SER A 597 13.19 -4.57 5.09
C SER A 597 12.83 -5.95 5.68
N GLY A 598 11.69 -6.53 5.29
CA GLY A 598 11.18 -7.80 5.80
C GLY A 598 9.85 -7.65 6.55
N MET A 599 9.43 -8.70 7.26
CA MET A 599 8.24 -8.71 8.10
C MET A 599 8.45 -7.86 9.35
N VAL A 600 7.50 -6.98 9.65
CA VAL A 600 7.57 -6.15 10.85
C VAL A 600 7.67 -7.01 12.12
N ASN A 601 8.60 -6.64 13.02
CA ASN A 601 8.68 -7.18 14.36
C ASN A 601 8.38 -6.08 15.39
N PRO A 602 7.14 -5.99 15.87
CA PRO A 602 6.70 -4.90 16.74
C PRO A 602 7.46 -4.81 18.06
N THR A 603 7.82 -5.95 18.62
CA THR A 603 8.53 -6.01 19.91
C THR A 603 9.98 -5.52 19.79
N LYS A 604 10.70 -5.94 18.74
CA LYS A 604 12.05 -5.45 18.48
C LYS A 604 12.09 -3.96 18.17
N ALA A 605 11.04 -3.45 17.50
CA ALA A 605 10.94 -2.02 17.14
C ALA A 605 10.86 -1.08 18.37
N LEU A 606 10.50 -1.57 19.55
CA LEU A 606 10.50 -0.77 20.79
C LEU A 606 11.91 -0.41 21.29
N ASP A 607 12.91 -1.24 20.98
CA ASP A 607 14.30 -1.07 21.44
C ASP A 607 15.29 -1.46 20.29
N PRO A 608 15.36 -0.68 19.20
CA PRO A 608 16.15 -1.05 18.03
C PRO A 608 17.66 -0.82 18.18
N GLY A 609 18.13 -0.16 19.25
CA GLY A 609 19.53 0.18 19.47
C GLY A 609 19.99 1.42 18.74
N LEU A 610 19.94 1.44 17.41
CA LEU A 610 20.24 2.60 16.56
C LEU A 610 19.03 2.98 15.70
N ILE A 611 18.89 4.26 15.42
CA ILE A 611 17.91 4.77 14.46
C ILE A 611 18.58 5.68 13.42
N TYR A 612 18.04 5.65 12.20
CA TYR A 612 18.27 6.64 11.15
C TYR A 612 17.16 7.68 11.27
N ASP A 613 17.52 8.89 11.62
CA ASP A 613 16.55 9.98 11.76
C ASP A 613 16.73 11.01 10.65
N LEU A 614 15.65 11.70 10.31
CA LEU A 614 15.58 12.69 9.24
C LEU A 614 14.86 13.94 9.73
N THR A 615 15.44 15.08 9.41
CA THR A 615 14.86 16.40 9.67
C THR A 615 14.16 16.95 8.44
N THR A 616 13.37 18.00 8.63
CA THR A 616 12.76 18.75 7.52
C THR A 616 13.82 19.23 6.51
N ASN A 617 15.00 19.66 6.99
CA ASN A 617 16.08 20.11 6.12
C ASN A 617 16.69 18.97 5.28
N ASP A 618 16.74 17.74 5.79
CA ASP A 618 17.22 16.59 5.02
C ASP A 618 16.28 16.29 3.84
N TYR A 619 14.97 16.37 4.07
CA TYR A 619 13.99 16.21 2.99
C TYR A 619 14.03 17.37 2.00
N LEU A 620 14.26 18.62 2.44
CA LEU A 620 14.44 19.76 1.55
C LEU A 620 15.64 19.53 0.62
N ARG A 621 16.79 19.17 1.17
CA ARG A 621 18.01 18.90 0.41
C ARG A 621 17.80 17.77 -0.61
N TYR A 622 17.05 16.75 -0.22
CA TYR A 622 16.68 15.64 -1.10
C TYR A 622 15.77 16.08 -2.26
N ILE A 623 14.69 16.81 -1.97
CA ILE A 623 13.75 17.30 -2.97
C ILE A 623 14.46 18.22 -3.96
N CYS A 624 15.31 19.13 -3.48
CA CYS A 624 16.14 19.98 -4.33
C CYS A 624 17.12 19.19 -5.18
N GLY A 625 17.63 18.07 -4.65
CA GLY A 625 18.51 17.12 -5.36
C GLY A 625 17.80 16.38 -6.50
N LEU A 626 16.49 16.15 -6.37
CA LEU A 626 15.66 15.60 -7.44
C LEU A 626 15.35 16.61 -8.57
N GLY A 627 15.83 17.85 -8.45
CA GLY A 627 15.69 18.88 -9.47
C GLY A 627 14.44 19.77 -9.30
N TYR A 628 13.77 19.73 -8.16
CA TYR A 628 12.66 20.63 -7.88
C TYR A 628 13.16 22.04 -7.62
N ASN A 629 12.39 23.03 -8.04
CA ASN A 629 12.71 24.45 -7.88
C ASN A 629 12.00 25.08 -6.67
N ASP A 630 12.29 26.35 -6.42
CA ASP A 630 11.76 27.09 -5.27
C ASP A 630 10.23 27.23 -5.32
N SER A 631 9.60 27.32 -6.50
CA SER A 631 8.16 27.37 -6.65
C SER A 631 7.52 26.07 -6.12
N PHE A 632 8.04 24.90 -6.52
CA PHE A 632 7.53 23.63 -6.00
C PHE A 632 7.68 23.53 -4.48
N VAL A 633 8.83 23.95 -3.94
CA VAL A 633 9.07 23.87 -2.50
C VAL A 633 8.19 24.81 -1.71
N ASN A 634 8.00 26.05 -2.18
CA ASN A 634 7.27 27.08 -1.43
C ASN A 634 5.76 27.06 -1.66
N ASP A 635 5.31 26.68 -2.86
CA ASP A 635 3.92 26.79 -3.25
C ASP A 635 3.18 25.45 -3.14
N ILE A 636 3.81 24.33 -3.47
CA ILE A 636 3.17 23.01 -3.46
C ILE A 636 3.42 22.28 -2.14
N ILE A 637 4.67 22.28 -1.63
CA ILE A 637 5.04 21.61 -0.37
C ILE A 637 5.01 22.59 0.82
N ALA A 638 4.39 23.71 0.68
CA ALA A 638 4.46 25.02 1.30
C ALA A 638 4.60 25.14 2.83
N GLN A 639 4.13 24.20 3.62
CA GLN A 639 4.28 24.24 5.09
C GLN A 639 5.13 23.03 5.50
N PRO A 640 6.11 23.00 6.21
CA PRO A 640 6.86 23.90 7.06
C PRO A 640 8.08 24.54 6.38
N LEU A 641 8.24 24.43 5.07
CA LEU A 641 9.39 24.93 4.31
C LEU A 641 9.21 26.36 3.79
N ARG A 642 8.30 27.14 4.37
CA ARG A 642 8.13 28.55 4.00
C ARG A 642 9.46 29.30 4.02
N ASN A 643 9.79 29.96 2.92
CA ASN A 643 11.04 30.67 2.67
C ASN A 643 12.27 29.73 2.48
N ALA A 644 12.09 28.42 2.31
CA ALA A 644 13.17 27.55 1.89
C ALA A 644 13.48 27.78 0.41
N SER A 645 14.77 27.66 0.05
CA SER A 645 15.21 27.83 -1.33
C SER A 645 16.13 26.72 -1.77
N CYS A 646 15.79 26.07 -2.87
CA CYS A 646 16.67 25.10 -3.53
C CYS A 646 17.91 25.76 -4.18
N ALA A 647 17.87 27.07 -4.42
CA ALA A 647 19.00 27.81 -4.93
C ALA A 647 20.12 27.97 -3.87
N THR A 648 19.72 28.06 -2.59
CA THR A 648 20.66 28.22 -1.46
C THR A 648 20.89 26.93 -0.66
N SER A 649 20.05 25.91 -0.82
CA SER A 649 20.17 24.63 -0.12
C SER A 649 21.26 23.74 -0.75
N VAL A 650 22.00 23.05 0.11
CA VAL A 650 22.95 22.01 -0.32
C VAL A 650 22.13 20.81 -0.82
N LYS A 651 22.18 20.57 -2.13
CA LYS A 651 21.49 19.44 -2.76
C LYS A 651 22.19 18.12 -2.43
N ILE A 652 21.40 17.06 -2.23
CA ILE A 652 21.91 15.69 -2.09
C ILE A 652 21.29 14.80 -3.16
N GLU A 653 22.04 13.80 -3.61
CA GLU A 653 21.48 12.76 -4.47
C GLU A 653 20.50 11.86 -3.69
N GLY A 654 19.54 11.25 -4.36
CA GLY A 654 18.55 10.40 -3.72
C GLY A 654 19.16 9.31 -2.82
N LYS A 655 20.24 8.67 -3.28
CA LYS A 655 20.97 7.64 -2.51
C LYS A 655 21.55 8.14 -1.19
N ASP A 656 21.78 9.46 -1.05
CA ASP A 656 22.41 10.06 0.14
C ASP A 656 21.39 10.54 1.19
N LEU A 657 20.09 10.37 0.94
CA LEU A 657 19.10 10.55 1.99
C LEU A 657 19.38 9.56 3.12
N ASN A 658 19.36 10.01 4.38
CA ASN A 658 19.66 9.18 5.56
C ASN A 658 18.59 8.13 5.82
N TYR A 659 18.36 7.24 4.83
CA TYR A 659 17.33 6.21 4.82
C TYR A 659 17.88 4.88 5.38
N PRO A 660 17.06 4.07 6.10
CA PRO A 660 17.53 2.81 6.68
C PRO A 660 17.64 1.65 5.67
N SER A 661 17.83 1.98 4.40
CA SER A 661 18.09 1.02 3.31
C SER A 661 19.04 1.65 2.29
N PHE A 662 19.60 0.81 1.42
CA PHE A 662 20.48 1.23 0.33
C PHE A 662 19.91 0.75 -1.01
N LEU A 663 19.57 1.69 -1.88
CA LEU A 663 19.29 1.46 -3.29
C LEU A 663 20.36 2.19 -4.11
N VAL A 664 21.19 1.44 -4.80
CA VAL A 664 22.37 1.96 -5.49
C VAL A 664 22.37 1.47 -6.93
N THR A 665 22.66 2.35 -7.87
CA THR A 665 22.89 1.98 -9.27
C THR A 665 24.37 1.97 -9.58
N LEU A 666 24.91 0.84 -10.03
CA LEU A 666 26.29 0.70 -10.50
C LEU A 666 26.28 0.51 -12.02
N THR A 667 27.10 1.31 -12.71
CA THR A 667 27.28 1.21 -14.17
C THR A 667 28.74 0.97 -14.50
N PRO A 668 29.09 0.52 -15.73
CA PRO A 668 30.48 0.48 -16.17
C PRO A 668 31.19 1.84 -16.10
N ALA A 669 30.46 2.94 -16.33
CA ALA A 669 30.99 4.31 -16.24
C ALA A 669 31.10 4.81 -14.80
N ALA A 670 30.28 4.29 -13.87
CA ALA A 670 30.31 4.59 -12.44
C ALA A 670 30.41 3.28 -11.64
N PRO A 671 31.57 2.61 -11.64
CA PRO A 671 31.76 1.29 -11.02
C PRO A 671 31.90 1.37 -9.50
N VAL A 672 32.04 2.56 -8.93
CA VAL A 672 32.15 2.82 -7.49
C VAL A 672 31.14 3.89 -7.10
N VAL A 673 30.36 3.60 -6.05
CA VAL A 673 29.41 4.56 -5.46
C VAL A 673 29.62 4.56 -3.94
N GLU A 674 29.72 5.76 -3.37
CA GLU A 674 29.77 5.98 -1.94
C GLU A 674 28.45 6.55 -1.44
N VAL A 675 28.01 6.08 -0.27
CA VAL A 675 26.77 6.50 0.39
C VAL A 675 27.06 6.80 1.84
N LYS A 676 26.74 8.01 2.29
CA LYS A 676 26.89 8.42 3.69
C LYS A 676 25.62 8.19 4.48
N ARG A 677 25.77 7.79 5.74
CA ARG A 677 24.68 7.62 6.69
C ARG A 677 25.08 8.11 8.06
N THR A 678 24.07 8.57 8.82
CA THR A 678 24.19 8.94 10.22
C THR A 678 23.24 8.10 11.04
N VAL A 679 23.72 7.48 12.11
CA VAL A 679 22.88 6.77 13.08
C VAL A 679 22.94 7.44 14.44
N THR A 680 21.82 7.38 15.16
CA THR A 680 21.66 7.91 16.52
C THR A 680 21.54 6.74 17.48
N ASN A 681 22.35 6.71 18.52
CA ASN A 681 22.27 5.71 19.59
C ASN A 681 21.07 5.97 20.50
N ILE A 682 20.15 5.04 20.55
CA ILE A 682 18.99 5.07 21.46
C ILE A 682 18.96 3.84 22.39
N GLY A 683 19.98 3.00 22.29
CA GLY A 683 20.20 1.84 23.15
C GLY A 683 21.05 2.15 24.38
N GLU A 684 21.99 1.29 24.70
CA GLU A 684 22.89 1.48 25.84
C GLU A 684 23.84 2.66 25.60
N ALA A 685 24.01 3.52 26.62
CA ALA A 685 24.81 4.74 26.52
C ALA A 685 26.25 4.44 26.04
N VAL A 686 26.91 3.51 26.74
CA VAL A 686 28.24 3.04 26.37
C VAL A 686 28.09 1.77 25.56
N SER A 687 28.32 1.84 24.25
CA SER A 687 28.13 0.72 23.37
C SER A 687 29.04 0.77 22.16
N VAL A 688 29.38 -0.42 21.63
CA VAL A 688 30.20 -0.56 20.43
C VAL A 688 29.42 -1.42 19.42
N TYR A 689 29.14 -0.85 18.28
CA TYR A 689 28.53 -1.55 17.15
C TYR A 689 29.59 -1.92 16.11
N THR A 690 29.57 -3.16 15.67
CA THR A 690 30.45 -3.66 14.61
C THR A 690 29.63 -3.94 13.35
N ALA A 691 30.14 -3.51 12.20
CA ALA A 691 29.50 -3.75 10.92
C ALA A 691 29.68 -5.22 10.48
N GLU A 692 28.59 -5.86 10.15
CA GLU A 692 28.55 -7.15 9.46
C GLU A 692 27.87 -6.96 8.11
N VAL A 693 28.56 -7.39 7.04
CA VAL A 693 28.07 -7.21 5.67
C VAL A 693 27.83 -8.54 5.00
N VAL A 694 26.64 -8.75 4.51
CA VAL A 694 26.33 -9.76 3.49
C VAL A 694 26.39 -9.05 2.16
N ALA A 695 27.54 -9.15 1.47
CA ALA A 695 27.72 -8.42 0.21
C ALA A 695 26.87 -9.03 -0.91
N PRO A 696 26.26 -8.20 -1.77
CA PRO A 696 25.63 -8.67 -2.99
C PRO A 696 26.63 -9.41 -3.88
N LYS A 697 26.19 -10.42 -4.61
CA LYS A 697 27.01 -11.07 -5.62
C LYS A 697 27.54 -10.03 -6.60
N THR A 698 28.80 -10.10 -7.01
CA THR A 698 29.42 -9.19 -7.97
C THR A 698 29.70 -7.76 -7.47
N VAL A 699 29.43 -7.46 -6.20
CA VAL A 699 29.70 -6.14 -5.59
C VAL A 699 30.51 -6.30 -4.32
N ALA A 700 31.65 -5.62 -4.22
CA ALA A 700 32.35 -5.45 -2.96
C ALA A 700 31.73 -4.30 -2.16
N VAL A 701 31.51 -4.52 -0.87
CA VAL A 701 30.92 -3.53 0.05
C VAL A 701 31.91 -3.29 1.20
N GLU A 702 32.31 -2.05 1.38
CA GLU A 702 33.20 -1.59 2.45
C GLU A 702 32.48 -0.57 3.33
N VAL A 703 32.61 -0.70 4.65
CA VAL A 703 32.00 0.19 5.65
C VAL A 703 33.09 0.91 6.43
N VAL A 704 33.05 2.24 6.42
CA VAL A 704 34.08 3.08 7.07
C VAL A 704 33.43 4.12 8.00
N PRO A 705 33.73 4.10 9.30
CA PRO A 705 34.50 3.09 10.01
C PRO A 705 33.71 1.78 10.18
N PRO A 706 34.36 0.62 10.31
CA PRO A 706 33.68 -0.65 10.52
C PRO A 706 33.18 -0.85 11.98
N ARG A 707 33.48 0.07 12.87
CA ARG A 707 33.06 0.08 14.27
C ARG A 707 32.61 1.48 14.67
N LEU A 708 31.45 1.57 15.35
CA LEU A 708 30.91 2.79 15.93
C LEU A 708 30.96 2.68 17.46
N GLN A 709 31.57 3.64 18.13
CA GLN A 709 31.74 3.66 19.59
C GLN A 709 30.94 4.81 20.17
N PHE A 710 29.91 4.52 20.92
CA PHE A 710 29.07 5.49 21.58
C PHE A 710 29.43 5.59 23.07
N SER A 711 29.30 6.78 23.62
CA SER A 711 29.50 7.09 25.03
C SER A 711 28.24 7.61 25.74
N THR A 712 27.23 8.02 24.94
CA THR A 712 25.98 8.56 25.47
C THR A 712 24.79 8.17 24.60
N VAL A 713 23.59 8.18 25.22
CA VAL A 713 22.32 8.10 24.47
C VAL A 713 22.13 9.39 23.66
N ASN A 714 21.50 9.28 22.51
CA ASN A 714 21.28 10.33 21.50
C ASN A 714 22.56 10.83 20.80
N GLN A 715 23.72 10.21 21.05
CA GLN A 715 24.93 10.49 20.27
C GLN A 715 24.72 10.05 18.81
N LYS A 716 25.16 10.92 17.88
CA LYS A 716 25.15 10.64 16.45
C LYS A 716 26.53 10.26 15.97
N MET A 717 26.60 9.30 15.06
CA MET A 717 27.84 8.91 14.38
C MET A 717 27.58 8.68 12.89
N ASP A 718 28.54 9.17 12.10
CA ASP A 718 28.52 9.04 10.65
C ASP A 718 29.32 7.81 10.22
N PHE A 719 28.90 7.21 9.12
CA PHE A 719 29.68 6.20 8.41
C PHE A 719 29.42 6.28 6.90
N THR A 720 30.36 5.74 6.13
CA THR A 720 30.28 5.66 4.67
C THR A 720 30.25 4.20 4.25
N VAL A 721 29.37 3.87 3.33
CA VAL A 721 29.33 2.57 2.66
C VAL A 721 29.79 2.76 1.22
N ARG A 722 30.87 2.07 0.84
CA ARG A 722 31.42 2.09 -0.52
C ARG A 722 31.03 0.81 -1.24
N PHE A 723 30.33 0.95 -2.35
CA PHE A 723 29.92 -0.13 -3.24
C PHE A 723 30.85 -0.13 -4.45
N ARG A 724 31.49 -1.24 -4.78
CA ARG A 724 32.38 -1.37 -5.92
C ARG A 724 32.04 -2.61 -6.74
N ARG A 725 31.79 -2.42 -8.02
CA ARG A 725 31.57 -3.51 -8.97
C ARG A 725 32.84 -4.35 -9.11
N VAL A 726 32.78 -5.67 -8.91
CA VAL A 726 33.92 -6.59 -9.00
C VAL A 726 33.76 -7.61 -10.14
N ALA A 727 32.57 -7.79 -10.67
CA ALA A 727 32.31 -8.60 -11.85
C ALA A 727 31.11 -8.05 -12.62
N ASN A 728 30.93 -8.49 -13.87
CA ASN A 728 29.70 -8.17 -14.59
C ASN A 728 28.53 -8.88 -13.92
N PRO A 729 27.46 -8.17 -13.49
CA PRO A 729 26.27 -8.81 -12.98
C PRO A 729 25.64 -9.62 -14.10
N VAL A 730 25.08 -10.75 -13.73
CA VAL A 730 24.15 -11.46 -14.59
C VAL A 730 22.84 -10.67 -14.51
N ASN A 731 22.47 -10.00 -15.58
CA ASN A 731 21.24 -9.22 -15.82
C ASN A 731 20.32 -9.04 -14.60
N GLY A 732 20.18 -7.82 -14.06
CA GLY A 732 19.17 -7.52 -13.11
C GLY A 732 19.63 -6.82 -11.82
N THR A 733 19.08 -7.25 -10.70
CA THR A 733 19.36 -6.74 -9.36
C THR A 733 20.19 -7.75 -8.56
N VAL A 734 21.09 -7.25 -7.70
CA VAL A 734 21.77 -8.08 -6.69
C VAL A 734 21.55 -7.50 -5.31
N GLU A 735 21.39 -8.36 -4.31
CA GLU A 735 20.95 -7.98 -2.99
C GLU A 735 21.90 -8.46 -1.89
N GLY A 736 21.89 -7.72 -0.79
CA GLY A 736 22.66 -7.99 0.40
C GLY A 736 22.13 -7.23 1.60
N SER A 737 22.92 -7.12 2.66
CA SER A 737 22.55 -6.34 3.83
C SER A 737 23.76 -5.86 4.62
N LEU A 738 23.62 -4.73 5.30
CA LEU A 738 24.49 -4.26 6.36
C LEU A 738 23.79 -4.43 7.70
N ARG A 739 24.49 -5.00 8.71
CA ARG A 739 24.03 -5.06 10.10
C ARG A 739 25.04 -4.37 11.02
N TRP A 740 24.55 -3.52 11.90
CA TRP A 740 25.30 -3.05 13.04
C TRP A 740 24.94 -3.93 14.26
N VAL A 741 25.91 -4.64 14.80
CA VAL A 741 25.70 -5.61 15.88
C VAL A 741 26.40 -5.14 17.16
N SER A 742 25.66 -5.12 18.26
CA SER A 742 26.16 -4.78 19.60
C SER A 742 25.33 -5.49 20.67
N GLY A 743 25.94 -6.45 21.38
CA GLY A 743 25.23 -7.20 22.44
C GLY A 743 23.92 -7.81 21.94
N LYS A 744 22.79 -7.34 22.48
CA LYS A 744 21.45 -7.78 22.07
C LYS A 744 20.92 -7.10 20.79
N TYR A 745 21.58 -6.06 20.30
CA TYR A 745 21.10 -5.24 19.19
C TYR A 745 21.60 -5.76 17.84
N SER A 746 20.72 -5.75 16.87
CA SER A 746 21.03 -6.05 15.46
C SER A 746 20.22 -5.09 14.57
N VAL A 747 20.87 -4.04 14.10
CA VAL A 747 20.28 -2.96 13.30
C VAL A 747 20.56 -3.26 11.83
N ARG A 748 19.59 -3.78 11.10
CA ARG A 748 19.78 -4.26 9.73
C ARG A 748 19.26 -3.25 8.69
N SER A 749 20.08 -3.01 7.67
CA SER A 749 19.73 -2.21 6.51
C SER A 749 19.84 -3.08 5.25
N PRO A 750 18.76 -3.29 4.47
CA PRO A 750 18.84 -3.99 3.20
C PRO A 750 19.65 -3.21 2.18
N ILE A 751 20.33 -3.95 1.31
CA ILE A 751 21.11 -3.42 0.18
C ILE A 751 20.52 -4.00 -1.10
N VAL A 752 20.13 -3.12 -2.03
CA VAL A 752 19.76 -3.48 -3.40
C VAL A 752 20.64 -2.70 -4.36
N VAL A 753 21.35 -3.42 -5.23
CA VAL A 753 22.18 -2.81 -6.28
C VAL A 753 21.55 -3.11 -7.63
N LEU A 754 21.18 -2.05 -8.33
CA LEU A 754 20.67 -2.10 -9.69
C LEU A 754 21.84 -2.08 -10.67
N ASP A 755 21.81 -2.94 -11.67
CA ASP A 755 22.63 -2.77 -12.86
C ASP A 755 22.01 -1.65 -13.72
N GLY A 756 22.82 -0.66 -14.12
CA GLY A 756 22.37 0.45 -14.96
C GLY A 756 21.80 0.05 -16.33
N THR A 757 21.78 -1.24 -16.66
CA THR A 757 21.16 -1.80 -17.86
C THR A 757 19.71 -2.27 -17.62
N LEU A 758 19.23 -2.27 -16.37
CA LEU A 758 17.88 -2.68 -16.04
C LEU A 758 16.88 -1.69 -16.65
N LYS A 759 16.19 -2.10 -17.71
CA LYS A 759 15.01 -1.41 -18.19
C LYS A 759 13.83 -1.93 -17.38
N LEU A 760 13.27 -1.09 -16.53
CA LEU A 760 11.96 -1.32 -15.91
C LEU A 760 10.93 -1.15 -17.04
N VAL A 761 10.10 -2.13 -17.25
CA VAL A 761 9.08 -2.19 -18.33
C VAL A 761 7.93 -1.24 -18.00
#